data_97d558e02df74a2f921100f1ccc7165f
#
_entry.id   97d558e02df74a2f921100f1ccc7165f
#
_cell.length_a   1.000
_cell.length_b   1.000
_cell.length_c   1.000
_cell.angle_alpha   90.00
_cell.angle_beta   90.00
_cell.angle_gamma   90.00
#
_symmetry.space_group_name_H-M   'P 1'
#
loop_
_entity.id
_entity.type
_entity.pdbx_description
1 polymer ?
#
loop_
_entity_poly.entity_id
_entity_poly.type
_entity_poly.pdbx_seq_one_letter_code
_entity_poly.pdbx_strand_id
1 'polypeptide(L)'
;MKQILLLLMCWLFFSDVFAQNQRDTTYTDQRQGFEREHFVFQGRKAWLIKPTKELEGKPWIWRAHFPEWHTEVDSILLSEGFHVVYLNTNDMFGSNAAMQIWDAFYAFLVQKKGFSPVVALEGVSRGGLYVYQWAKRNPLKVSCIYAEAPVCDIKSWPGGKGKGKGSTQDWNKFLTEYHFTEEDALGFTDNPIDNLQGLAACKVPILHSVSLKDSIVPYLENTFPLVQRYINLGGPATIMPMTKGKQTLEGHHFPIEYPERIAQFIKFHTLNKKKPLNPADFHILRSSFKHSYLKFKNEKKGVVAFMGGSITESDGWRNKVCQFLKEKFPETAFEFINAGIASTGSTPGAFRLSSEVLSKGKIDLLFEEAAVNDRTNGFDSVGQIRGMEGIIRQAKRSNPQMDIVIMHFVDPEKLTDYQNGIIPSEIQNHEQVAAHYQVNSIHLSREVYERIKNKEFTWADDFKDLHPSLFGQEVYFQSIKEFLNNAYYFNLNTEILSNDQLPALLNDGSYVGGRYLSIENAEVGANFSKMDAWKPADKAGTRKQYVHIPALVGEKPDAAFQLAFTGNTIGICVASGPDAGIISYSIDGKPFQKLDLFTKWSENLHLPWYLILGDQLKDKKHVLRVRILSEKNQKSMGNACRILHFLVNDGG
;
A
#
# COMPACT_ATOMS: atom_id res chain seq x y z
N MET A 1 11.91 -53.01 -21.99
CA MET A 1 12.02 -52.95 -20.51
C MET A 1 13.34 -52.39 -19.96
N LYS A 2 14.44 -52.27 -20.76
CA LYS A 2 15.71 -51.68 -20.28
C LYS A 2 15.82 -50.13 -20.41
N GLN A 3 14.96 -49.47 -21.18
CA GLN A 3 14.97 -48.01 -21.31
C GLN A 3 14.08 -47.24 -20.30
N ILE A 4 13.15 -47.92 -19.66
CA ILE A 4 12.28 -47.34 -18.63
C ILE A 4 12.97 -47.30 -17.25
N LEU A 5 13.95 -48.16 -17.02
CA LEU A 5 14.71 -48.21 -15.77
C LEU A 5 15.79 -47.10 -15.68
N LEU A 6 16.24 -46.58 -16.83
CA LEU A 6 17.25 -45.50 -16.85
C LEU A 6 16.64 -44.11 -16.60
N LEU A 7 15.35 -43.90 -16.93
CA LEU A 7 14.65 -42.65 -16.69
C LEU A 7 14.17 -42.50 -15.24
N LEU A 8 13.92 -43.60 -14.54
CA LEU A 8 13.57 -43.59 -13.11
C LEU A 8 14.80 -43.40 -12.20
N MET A 9 15.99 -43.78 -12.65
CA MET A 9 17.23 -43.52 -11.91
C MET A 9 17.74 -42.07 -12.05
N CYS A 10 17.42 -41.36 -13.12
CA CYS A 10 17.75 -39.94 -13.26
C CYS A 10 16.83 -39.01 -12.44
N TRP A 11 15.60 -39.43 -12.10
CA TRP A 11 14.69 -38.65 -11.27
C TRP A 11 15.02 -38.72 -9.77
N LEU A 12 15.67 -39.79 -9.33
CA LEU A 12 16.13 -39.93 -7.93
C LEU A 12 17.45 -39.20 -7.66
N PHE A 13 18.23 -38.89 -8.69
CA PHE A 13 19.47 -38.09 -8.54
C PHE A 13 19.28 -36.58 -8.63
N PHE A 14 18.14 -36.08 -9.14
CA PHE A 14 17.85 -34.64 -9.20
C PHE A 14 17.11 -34.12 -7.95
N SER A 15 16.55 -34.99 -7.12
CA SER A 15 15.96 -34.60 -5.84
C SER A 15 16.99 -34.49 -4.70
N ASP A 16 18.18 -35.10 -4.85
CA ASP A 16 19.22 -35.08 -3.80
C ASP A 16 20.28 -33.97 -3.98
N VAL A 17 20.29 -33.24 -5.09
CA VAL A 17 21.28 -32.17 -5.33
C VAL A 17 20.88 -30.83 -4.67
N PHE A 18 19.61 -30.68 -4.25
CA PHE A 18 19.18 -29.52 -3.44
C PHE A 18 19.06 -29.79 -1.94
N ALA A 19 19.34 -31.01 -1.49
CA ALA A 19 19.51 -31.37 -0.09
C ALA A 19 20.98 -31.46 0.28
N GLN A 20 21.79 -30.47 -0.10
CA GLN A 20 23.19 -30.42 0.30
C GLN A 20 23.29 -29.90 1.73
N ASN A 21 23.28 -30.86 2.69
CA ASN A 21 23.93 -30.81 4.00
C ASN A 21 24.25 -29.43 4.58
N GLN A 22 23.25 -28.68 5.03
CA GLN A 22 23.39 -27.98 6.29
C GLN A 22 22.91 -28.95 7.37
N ARG A 23 23.82 -29.62 8.05
CA ARG A 23 23.55 -30.15 9.38
C ARG A 23 23.16 -28.90 10.17
N ASP A 24 21.86 -28.74 10.42
CA ASP A 24 21.35 -27.78 11.40
C ASP A 24 21.98 -28.16 12.73
N THR A 25 23.12 -27.54 13.05
CA THR A 25 23.77 -27.72 14.33
C THR A 25 22.99 -26.90 15.34
N THR A 26 21.78 -27.37 15.67
CA THR A 26 21.05 -26.88 16.81
C THR A 26 21.71 -27.44 18.03
N TYR A 27 22.17 -26.58 18.94
CA TYR A 27 22.68 -26.98 20.25
C TYR A 27 22.14 -26.01 21.30
N THR A 28 22.15 -26.44 22.55
CA THR A 28 21.71 -25.63 23.68
C THR A 28 22.88 -25.39 24.63
N ASP A 29 22.90 -24.22 25.23
CA ASP A 29 23.74 -23.86 26.35
C ASP A 29 22.92 -23.13 27.43
N GLN A 30 23.57 -22.64 28.46
CA GLN A 30 22.94 -21.86 29.52
C GLN A 30 23.47 -20.43 29.49
N ARG A 31 22.58 -19.45 29.56
CA ARG A 31 22.94 -18.05 29.76
C ARG A 31 22.20 -17.49 30.97
N GLN A 32 22.96 -17.11 32.00
CA GLN A 32 22.41 -16.55 33.25
C GLN A 32 21.29 -17.42 33.87
N GLY A 33 21.42 -18.75 33.75
CA GLY A 33 20.45 -19.71 34.28
C GLY A 33 19.26 -20.02 33.35
N PHE A 34 19.20 -19.44 32.15
CA PHE A 34 18.17 -19.70 31.15
C PHE A 34 18.71 -20.52 29.98
N GLU A 35 17.88 -21.44 29.46
CA GLU A 35 18.24 -22.24 28.30
C GLU A 35 18.30 -21.35 27.04
N ARG A 36 19.44 -21.43 26.33
CA ARG A 36 19.65 -20.75 25.05
C ARG A 36 19.79 -21.78 23.93
N GLU A 37 18.88 -21.75 22.98
CA GLU A 37 18.86 -22.57 21.77
C GLU A 37 19.60 -21.84 20.65
N HIS A 38 20.70 -22.41 20.13
CA HIS A 38 21.46 -21.91 18.99
C HIS A 38 21.01 -22.66 17.73
N PHE A 39 20.85 -21.94 16.63
CA PHE A 39 20.51 -22.51 15.33
C PHE A 39 21.02 -21.63 14.19
N VAL A 40 20.91 -22.14 12.97
CA VAL A 40 21.24 -21.40 11.74
C VAL A 40 19.96 -21.06 11.01
N PHE A 41 19.80 -19.79 10.64
CA PHE A 41 18.70 -19.30 9.83
C PHE A 41 19.25 -18.63 8.56
N GLN A 42 18.92 -19.17 7.40
CA GLN A 42 19.44 -18.70 6.10
C GLN A 42 20.96 -18.49 6.09
N GLY A 43 21.71 -19.46 6.62
CA GLY A 43 23.17 -19.43 6.72
C GLY A 43 23.73 -18.51 7.81
N ARG A 44 22.90 -17.89 8.65
CA ARG A 44 23.29 -16.95 9.70
C ARG A 44 23.07 -17.55 11.09
N LYS A 45 23.99 -17.28 11.99
CA LYS A 45 23.85 -17.68 13.39
C LYS A 45 22.69 -16.94 14.03
N ALA A 46 21.84 -17.68 14.69
CA ALA A 46 20.73 -17.16 15.49
C ALA A 46 20.67 -17.91 16.82
N TRP A 47 20.06 -17.28 17.80
CA TRP A 47 19.71 -17.96 19.04
C TRP A 47 18.43 -17.37 19.64
N LEU A 48 17.81 -18.18 20.47
CA LEU A 48 16.68 -17.78 21.28
C LEU A 48 16.91 -18.25 22.73
N ILE A 49 16.64 -17.39 23.71
CA ILE A 49 16.67 -17.71 25.13
C ILE A 49 15.24 -17.87 25.61
N LYS A 50 14.98 -18.99 26.27
CA LYS A 50 13.65 -19.34 26.78
C LYS A 50 13.54 -18.94 28.25
N PRO A 51 12.41 -18.34 28.66
CA PRO A 51 12.14 -18.12 30.09
C PRO A 51 11.90 -19.46 30.80
N THR A 52 12.11 -19.51 32.10
CA THR A 52 11.79 -20.69 32.90
C THR A 52 10.29 -21.02 32.88
N LYS A 53 9.46 -19.98 32.83
CA LYS A 53 8.00 -20.09 32.70
C LYS A 53 7.51 -19.11 31.62
N GLU A 54 7.07 -19.64 30.50
CA GLU A 54 6.56 -18.84 29.39
C GLU A 54 5.27 -18.11 29.76
N LEU A 55 5.15 -16.84 29.38
CA LEU A 55 3.88 -16.13 29.37
C LEU A 55 3.03 -16.57 28.17
N GLU A 56 1.72 -16.55 28.36
CA GLU A 56 0.79 -16.81 27.27
C GLU A 56 1.02 -15.86 26.08
N GLY A 57 1.02 -16.41 24.88
CA GLY A 57 1.26 -15.66 23.65
C GLY A 57 2.71 -15.32 23.38
N LYS A 58 3.65 -15.87 24.17
CA LYS A 58 5.11 -15.80 23.95
C LYS A 58 5.60 -14.39 23.60
N PRO A 59 5.49 -13.40 24.51
CA PRO A 59 6.07 -12.08 24.31
C PRO A 59 7.59 -12.18 24.21
N TRP A 60 8.20 -11.33 23.39
CA TRP A 60 9.60 -11.43 23.09
C TRP A 60 10.27 -10.11 22.76
N ILE A 61 11.62 -10.10 22.93
CA ILE A 61 12.51 -9.00 22.58
C ILE A 61 13.44 -9.48 21.47
N TRP A 62 13.65 -8.64 20.49
CA TRP A 62 14.61 -8.87 19.42
C TRP A 62 15.80 -7.93 19.56
N ARG A 63 16.94 -8.50 19.94
CA ARG A 63 18.21 -7.78 19.99
C ARG A 63 18.84 -7.71 18.61
N ALA A 64 19.22 -6.50 18.19
CA ALA A 64 19.76 -6.27 16.84
C ALA A 64 21.26 -6.54 16.74
N HIS A 65 22.04 -6.14 17.72
CA HIS A 65 23.50 -6.17 17.69
C HIS A 65 24.05 -6.31 19.12
N PHE A 66 25.34 -6.62 19.28
CA PHE A 66 25.99 -6.80 20.58
C PHE A 66 25.20 -7.69 21.55
N PRO A 67 24.94 -8.96 21.18
CA PRO A 67 24.01 -9.80 21.90
C PRO A 67 24.43 -10.13 23.35
N GLU A 68 25.69 -9.97 23.69
CA GLU A 68 26.24 -10.26 25.05
C GLU A 68 26.43 -8.97 25.87
N TRP A 69 26.05 -7.80 25.34
CA TRP A 69 26.24 -6.52 26.00
C TRP A 69 25.02 -6.12 26.83
N HIS A 70 25.19 -5.66 28.06
CA HIS A 70 24.15 -5.17 28.98
C HIS A 70 22.90 -6.06 29.02
N THR A 71 23.08 -7.27 29.53
CA THR A 71 22.05 -8.32 29.54
C THR A 71 21.22 -8.35 30.82
N GLU A 72 21.36 -7.34 31.67
CA GLU A 72 20.61 -7.17 32.92
C GLU A 72 19.11 -7.04 32.64
N VAL A 73 18.74 -6.26 31.61
CA VAL A 73 17.35 -6.09 31.17
C VAL A 73 16.79 -7.40 30.66
N ASP A 74 17.55 -8.14 29.84
CA ASP A 74 17.17 -9.47 29.34
C ASP A 74 16.85 -10.42 30.48
N SER A 75 17.72 -10.49 31.50
CA SER A 75 17.57 -11.39 32.64
C SER A 75 16.29 -11.12 33.44
N ILE A 76 15.95 -9.84 33.65
CA ILE A 76 14.69 -9.44 34.29
C ILE A 76 13.51 -9.92 33.47
N LEU A 77 13.52 -9.65 32.18
CA LEU A 77 12.40 -10.01 31.29
C LEU A 77 12.25 -11.52 31.09
N LEU A 78 13.37 -12.25 31.00
CA LEU A 78 13.35 -13.73 30.99
C LEU A 78 12.76 -14.30 32.30
N SER A 79 13.09 -13.73 33.46
CA SER A 79 12.50 -14.15 34.74
C SER A 79 10.98 -13.87 34.80
N GLU A 80 10.50 -12.91 34.02
CA GLU A 80 9.10 -12.53 33.91
C GLU A 80 8.36 -13.19 32.74
N GLY A 81 8.99 -14.14 32.04
CA GLY A 81 8.34 -14.98 31.03
C GLY A 81 8.46 -14.52 29.58
N PHE A 82 9.30 -13.51 29.30
CA PHE A 82 9.63 -13.07 27.94
C PHE A 82 10.70 -13.96 27.32
N HIS A 83 10.69 -14.07 25.99
CA HIS A 83 11.79 -14.66 25.22
C HIS A 83 12.74 -13.55 24.74
N VAL A 84 14.02 -13.88 24.60
CA VAL A 84 15.03 -13.00 24.00
C VAL A 84 15.59 -13.66 22.76
N VAL A 85 15.66 -12.94 21.66
CA VAL A 85 16.03 -13.47 20.35
C VAL A 85 17.10 -12.61 19.68
N TYR A 86 18.01 -13.26 18.97
CA TYR A 86 19.05 -12.61 18.19
C TYR A 86 19.26 -13.32 16.85
N LEU A 87 19.51 -12.52 15.82
CA LEU A 87 19.97 -12.97 14.51
C LEU A 87 21.21 -12.18 14.10
N ASN A 88 22.27 -12.88 13.70
CA ASN A 88 23.48 -12.22 13.24
C ASN A 88 23.32 -11.64 11.83
N THR A 89 23.17 -10.32 11.76
CA THR A 89 23.23 -9.54 10.53
C THR A 89 24.34 -8.49 10.59
N ASN A 90 25.43 -8.80 11.28
CA ASN A 90 26.57 -7.91 11.43
C ASN A 90 27.12 -7.46 10.06
N ASP A 91 27.66 -6.24 10.04
CA ASP A 91 28.21 -5.58 8.85
C ASP A 91 27.23 -5.26 7.71
N MET A 92 25.90 -5.46 7.93
CA MET A 92 24.85 -5.09 6.96
C MET A 92 24.21 -3.71 7.23
N PHE A 93 24.54 -3.02 8.33
CA PHE A 93 24.16 -1.65 8.66
C PHE A 93 22.66 -1.30 8.45
N GLY A 94 21.77 -2.27 8.57
CA GLY A 94 20.34 -2.08 8.34
C GLY A 94 19.93 -1.93 6.88
N SER A 95 20.74 -2.43 5.94
CA SER A 95 20.49 -2.41 4.50
C SER A 95 19.17 -3.11 4.11
N ASN A 96 18.73 -2.91 2.87
CA ASN A 96 17.58 -3.63 2.31
C ASN A 96 17.75 -5.15 2.42
N ALA A 97 18.94 -5.67 2.16
CA ALA A 97 19.24 -7.09 2.29
C ALA A 97 19.08 -7.56 3.74
N ALA A 98 19.56 -6.77 4.72
CA ALA A 98 19.34 -7.05 6.14
C ALA A 98 17.84 -7.09 6.48
N MET A 99 17.07 -6.13 6.00
CA MET A 99 15.63 -6.03 6.29
C MET A 99 14.82 -7.18 5.68
N GLN A 100 15.18 -7.67 4.52
CA GLN A 100 14.57 -8.87 3.92
C GLN A 100 14.83 -10.13 4.77
N ILE A 101 16.05 -10.26 5.30
CA ILE A 101 16.39 -11.36 6.22
C ILE A 101 15.61 -11.23 7.52
N TRP A 102 15.47 -10.01 8.06
CA TRP A 102 14.70 -9.73 9.28
C TRP A 102 13.21 -10.04 9.07
N ASP A 103 12.62 -9.64 7.95
CA ASP A 103 11.22 -9.97 7.64
C ASP A 103 11.00 -11.50 7.57
N ALA A 104 11.92 -12.24 6.94
CA ALA A 104 11.86 -13.69 6.88
C ALA A 104 12.03 -14.35 8.26
N PHE A 105 12.93 -13.84 9.09
CA PHE A 105 13.15 -14.33 10.44
C PHE A 105 11.97 -14.05 11.37
N TYR A 106 11.39 -12.85 11.29
CA TYR A 106 10.16 -12.52 12.00
C TYR A 106 9.02 -13.48 11.62
N ALA A 107 8.82 -13.71 10.32
CA ALA A 107 7.80 -14.65 9.85
C ALA A 107 8.03 -16.08 10.37
N PHE A 108 9.28 -16.55 10.38
CA PHE A 108 9.66 -17.84 10.96
C PHE A 108 9.31 -17.92 12.46
N LEU A 109 9.66 -16.91 13.25
CA LEU A 109 9.39 -16.89 14.69
C LEU A 109 7.88 -16.88 14.98
N VAL A 110 7.13 -16.03 14.29
CA VAL A 110 5.68 -15.90 14.51
C VAL A 110 4.91 -17.12 13.99
N GLN A 111 5.17 -17.53 12.74
CA GLN A 111 4.37 -18.58 12.09
C GLN A 111 4.80 -20.00 12.45
N LYS A 112 6.09 -20.23 12.71
CA LYS A 112 6.64 -21.58 12.99
C LYS A 112 6.93 -21.83 14.47
N LYS A 113 7.38 -20.80 15.21
CA LYS A 113 7.69 -20.93 16.64
C LYS A 113 6.55 -20.43 17.55
N GLY A 114 5.51 -19.79 16.98
CA GLY A 114 4.30 -19.34 17.69
C GLY A 114 4.52 -18.11 18.60
N PHE A 115 5.52 -17.28 18.29
CA PHE A 115 5.79 -16.04 19.02
C PHE A 115 4.68 -15.00 18.80
N SER A 116 4.56 -14.05 19.72
CA SER A 116 3.67 -12.92 19.57
C SER A 116 3.90 -12.20 18.22
N PRO A 117 2.85 -11.81 17.49
CA PRO A 117 2.99 -10.98 16.29
C PRO A 117 3.45 -9.54 16.62
N VAL A 118 3.58 -9.19 17.90
CA VAL A 118 4.08 -7.91 18.36
C VAL A 118 5.39 -8.13 19.10
N VAL A 119 6.44 -7.38 18.74
CA VAL A 119 7.81 -7.53 19.27
C VAL A 119 8.32 -6.23 19.88
N ALA A 120 9.06 -6.33 20.98
CA ALA A 120 9.91 -5.25 21.46
C ALA A 120 11.27 -5.31 20.75
N LEU A 121 11.77 -4.19 20.26
CA LEU A 121 13.07 -4.11 19.60
C LEU A 121 14.10 -3.51 20.54
N GLU A 122 15.30 -4.11 20.56
CA GLU A 122 16.44 -3.61 21.31
C GLU A 122 17.64 -3.37 20.40
N GLY A 123 18.16 -2.13 20.43
CA GLY A 123 19.29 -1.74 19.61
C GLY A 123 20.41 -1.07 20.41
N VAL A 124 21.57 -1.70 20.51
CA VAL A 124 22.76 -1.14 21.14
C VAL A 124 23.67 -0.55 20.05
N SER A 125 24.12 0.71 20.21
CA SER A 125 25.06 1.37 19.31
C SER A 125 24.61 1.28 17.84
N ARG A 126 25.40 0.65 16.95
CA ARG A 126 25.04 0.40 15.54
C ARG A 126 23.76 -0.46 15.36
N GLY A 127 23.30 -1.12 16.43
CA GLY A 127 22.01 -1.80 16.45
C GLY A 127 20.84 -0.86 16.20
N GLY A 128 20.99 0.43 16.50
CA GLY A 128 20.02 1.47 16.17
C GLY A 128 19.66 1.51 14.67
N LEU A 129 20.64 1.31 13.78
CA LEU A 129 20.41 1.26 12.33
C LEU A 129 19.39 0.16 11.94
N TYR A 130 19.47 -1.01 12.56
CA TYR A 130 18.61 -2.16 12.27
C TYR A 130 17.20 -2.00 12.85
N VAL A 131 17.11 -1.68 14.14
CA VAL A 131 15.79 -1.60 14.81
C VAL A 131 14.92 -0.51 14.20
N TYR A 132 15.48 0.65 13.86
CA TYR A 132 14.72 1.72 13.24
C TYR A 132 14.35 1.42 11.78
N GLN A 133 15.28 0.83 11.00
CA GLN A 133 14.96 0.46 9.62
C GLN A 133 13.84 -0.57 9.57
N TRP A 134 13.85 -1.56 10.44
CA TRP A 134 12.78 -2.55 10.48
C TRP A 134 11.47 -1.98 11.04
N ALA A 135 11.55 -1.18 12.11
CA ALA A 135 10.37 -0.57 12.73
C ALA A 135 9.63 0.38 11.78
N LYS A 136 10.35 1.22 11.02
CA LYS A 136 9.76 2.11 10.01
C LYS A 136 8.99 1.34 8.92
N ARG A 137 9.45 0.14 8.57
CA ARG A 137 8.83 -0.75 7.57
C ARG A 137 7.71 -1.62 8.11
N ASN A 138 7.64 -1.81 9.44
CA ASN A 138 6.72 -2.71 10.11
C ASN A 138 6.14 -2.10 11.40
N PRO A 139 5.66 -0.85 11.43
CA PRO A 139 5.35 -0.14 12.67
C PRO A 139 4.21 -0.79 13.47
N LEU A 140 3.28 -1.49 12.80
CA LEU A 140 2.19 -2.20 13.47
C LEU A 140 2.64 -3.47 14.21
N LYS A 141 3.83 -4.01 13.87
CA LYS A 141 4.42 -5.21 14.49
C LYS A 141 5.30 -4.88 15.70
N VAL A 142 5.58 -3.60 15.97
CA VAL A 142 6.48 -3.17 17.05
C VAL A 142 5.69 -2.71 18.26
N SER A 143 5.99 -3.26 19.44
CA SER A 143 5.41 -2.82 20.71
C SER A 143 6.08 -1.56 21.25
N CYS A 144 7.40 -1.56 21.25
CA CYS A 144 8.26 -0.45 21.64
C CYS A 144 9.69 -0.65 21.11
N ILE A 145 10.48 0.40 21.17
CA ILE A 145 11.92 0.36 20.86
C ILE A 145 12.67 0.83 22.10
N TYR A 146 13.59 -0.02 22.59
CA TYR A 146 14.62 0.37 23.52
C TYR A 146 15.95 0.46 22.77
N ALA A 147 16.67 1.55 22.95
CA ALA A 147 17.96 1.72 22.31
C ALA A 147 19.01 2.35 23.24
N GLU A 148 20.22 1.78 23.25
CA GLU A 148 21.35 2.21 24.05
C GLU A 148 22.40 2.86 23.16
N ALA A 149 22.70 4.15 23.41
CA ALA A 149 23.63 4.94 22.61
C ALA A 149 23.48 4.69 21.09
N PRO A 150 22.24 4.72 20.53
CA PRO A 150 22.00 4.23 19.19
C PRO A 150 22.61 5.12 18.13
N VAL A 151 23.19 4.49 17.10
CA VAL A 151 23.49 5.17 15.84
C VAL A 151 22.17 5.47 15.12
N CYS A 152 21.91 6.75 14.89
CA CYS A 152 20.71 7.23 14.24
C CYS A 152 20.99 7.99 12.93
N ASP A 153 22.23 8.38 12.67
CA ASP A 153 22.68 8.99 11.41
C ASP A 153 24.03 8.40 11.00
N ILE A 154 24.10 7.77 9.82
CA ILE A 154 25.32 7.17 9.28
C ILE A 154 26.42 8.21 9.05
N LYS A 155 26.08 9.47 8.89
CA LYS A 155 27.04 10.56 8.71
C LYS A 155 27.77 10.88 10.01
N SER A 156 27.10 10.74 11.16
CA SER A 156 27.74 10.85 12.48
C SER A 156 28.62 9.62 12.74
N TRP A 157 28.04 8.43 12.66
CA TRP A 157 28.74 7.16 12.73
C TRP A 157 28.16 6.17 11.71
N PRO A 158 28.97 5.48 10.90
CA PRO A 158 30.44 5.42 10.90
C PRO A 158 31.14 6.58 10.17
N GLY A 159 30.41 7.52 9.55
CA GLY A 159 30.95 8.53 8.64
C GLY A 159 31.93 9.54 9.26
N GLY A 160 31.80 9.86 10.57
CA GLY A 160 32.64 10.86 11.23
C GLY A 160 32.57 12.25 10.58
N LYS A 161 31.41 12.59 9.97
CA LYS A 161 31.20 13.87 9.28
C LYS A 161 30.63 14.96 10.20
N GLY A 162 30.44 14.63 11.47
CA GLY A 162 30.03 15.53 12.54
C GLY A 162 31.09 15.67 13.62
N LYS A 163 30.67 15.69 14.89
CA LYS A 163 31.54 15.70 16.08
C LYS A 163 31.99 14.30 16.51
N GLY A 164 31.24 13.26 16.10
CA GLY A 164 31.59 11.87 16.35
C GLY A 164 32.85 11.47 15.59
N LYS A 165 33.69 10.61 16.21
CA LYS A 165 34.97 10.21 15.64
C LYS A 165 34.86 9.39 14.35
N GLY A 166 33.72 8.72 14.15
CA GLY A 166 33.53 7.81 13.04
C GLY A 166 34.43 6.56 13.07
N SER A 167 34.37 5.79 12.00
CA SER A 167 35.20 4.60 11.76
C SER A 167 35.41 4.43 10.27
N THR A 168 36.60 4.72 9.78
CA THR A 168 36.93 4.56 8.35
C THR A 168 36.69 3.12 7.87
N GLN A 169 37.01 2.14 8.70
CA GLN A 169 36.78 0.73 8.37
C GLN A 169 35.29 0.42 8.20
N ASP A 170 34.45 0.85 9.15
CA ASP A 170 33.01 0.59 9.10
C ASP A 170 32.33 1.46 8.03
N TRP A 171 32.85 2.66 7.75
CA TRP A 171 32.39 3.48 6.62
C TRP A 171 32.59 2.78 5.29
N ASN A 172 33.77 2.23 5.05
CA ASN A 172 34.05 1.47 3.82
C ASN A 172 33.17 0.22 3.69
N LYS A 173 32.91 -0.49 4.80
CA LYS A 173 31.98 -1.62 4.81
C LYS A 173 30.55 -1.17 4.49
N PHE A 174 30.11 -0.04 5.05
CA PHE A 174 28.81 0.55 4.77
C PHE A 174 28.65 0.90 3.30
N LEU A 175 29.63 1.61 2.70
CA LEU A 175 29.62 1.92 1.26
C LEU A 175 29.51 0.67 0.39
N THR A 176 30.27 -0.37 0.75
CA THR A 176 30.26 -1.66 0.05
C THR A 176 28.89 -2.34 0.13
N GLU A 177 28.31 -2.43 1.34
CA GLU A 177 27.02 -3.09 1.59
C GLU A 177 25.85 -2.39 0.87
N TYR A 178 25.89 -1.04 0.84
CA TYR A 178 24.85 -0.25 0.18
C TYR A 178 25.11 -0.01 -1.31
N HIS A 179 26.27 -0.40 -1.83
CA HIS A 179 26.73 -0.09 -3.19
C HIS A 179 26.74 1.41 -3.46
N PHE A 180 27.15 2.20 -2.46
CA PHE A 180 27.19 3.66 -2.51
C PHE A 180 28.58 4.18 -2.83
N THR A 181 28.60 5.30 -3.56
CA THR A 181 29.74 6.22 -3.57
C THR A 181 29.74 7.05 -2.28
N GLU A 182 30.82 7.78 -2.04
CA GLU A 182 30.87 8.74 -0.92
C GLU A 182 29.75 9.79 -1.04
N GLU A 183 29.47 10.27 -2.24
CA GLU A 183 28.42 11.26 -2.51
C GLU A 183 27.02 10.68 -2.23
N ASP A 184 26.75 9.45 -2.66
CA ASP A 184 25.49 8.76 -2.37
C ASP A 184 25.26 8.64 -0.86
N ALA A 185 26.31 8.27 -0.12
CA ALA A 185 26.22 8.12 1.34
C ALA A 185 26.00 9.44 2.05
N LEU A 186 26.63 10.53 1.60
CA LEU A 186 26.38 11.87 2.13
C LEU A 186 24.98 12.38 1.81
N GLY A 187 24.42 11.99 0.66
CA GLY A 187 23.04 12.27 0.25
C GLY A 187 21.99 11.34 0.85
N PHE A 188 22.38 10.30 1.60
CA PHE A 188 21.44 9.31 2.12
C PHE A 188 20.42 9.91 3.09
N THR A 189 19.13 9.70 2.81
CA THR A 189 17.99 10.31 3.51
C THR A 189 17.05 9.28 4.14
N ASP A 190 17.50 8.05 4.34
CA ASP A 190 16.72 7.01 5.03
C ASP A 190 17.39 6.52 6.31
N ASN A 191 18.08 7.43 7.03
CA ASN A 191 18.62 7.14 8.35
C ASN A 191 17.50 6.87 9.39
N PRO A 192 17.81 6.29 10.55
CA PRO A 192 16.87 6.23 11.67
C PRO A 192 16.19 7.55 12.03
N ILE A 193 16.89 8.69 11.86
CA ILE A 193 16.35 10.04 12.08
C ILE A 193 15.40 10.53 10.98
N ASP A 194 15.29 9.80 9.87
CA ASP A 194 14.51 10.20 8.70
C ASP A 194 13.24 9.33 8.56
N ASN A 195 12.23 9.83 7.82
CA ASN A 195 11.02 9.08 7.45
C ASN A 195 10.24 8.48 8.65
N LEU A 196 10.15 9.21 9.75
CA LEU A 196 9.55 8.75 11.02
C LEU A 196 8.01 8.83 11.03
N GLN A 197 7.36 9.39 10.01
CA GLN A 197 5.93 9.70 9.99
C GLN A 197 5.05 8.45 10.23
N GLY A 198 5.34 7.32 9.57
CA GLY A 198 4.60 6.07 9.75
C GLY A 198 4.74 5.49 11.15
N LEU A 199 5.97 5.51 11.68
CA LEU A 199 6.26 5.04 13.03
C LEU A 199 5.56 5.90 14.09
N ALA A 200 5.61 7.23 13.93
CA ALA A 200 4.94 8.18 14.83
C ALA A 200 3.41 8.08 14.75
N ALA A 201 2.85 7.90 13.55
CA ALA A 201 1.42 7.70 13.37
C ALA A 201 0.92 6.44 14.10
N CYS A 202 1.73 5.38 14.14
CA CYS A 202 1.47 4.17 14.92
C CYS A 202 1.78 4.30 16.41
N LYS A 203 2.22 5.49 16.86
CA LYS A 203 2.51 5.82 18.28
C LYS A 203 3.42 4.79 18.96
N VAL A 204 4.43 4.28 18.26
CA VAL A 204 5.37 3.30 18.81
C VAL A 204 6.22 3.97 19.88
N PRO A 205 6.17 3.55 21.16
CA PRO A 205 6.96 4.16 22.22
C PRO A 205 8.46 3.88 22.05
N ILE A 206 9.30 4.90 22.22
CA ILE A 206 10.75 4.76 22.18
C ILE A 206 11.39 5.23 23.48
N LEU A 207 12.42 4.51 23.92
CA LEU A 207 13.25 4.83 25.08
C LEU A 207 14.72 4.73 24.69
N HIS A 208 15.47 5.81 24.83
CA HIS A 208 16.90 5.82 24.61
C HIS A 208 17.68 6.01 25.92
N SER A 209 18.63 5.11 26.21
CA SER A 209 19.64 5.29 27.23
C SER A 209 20.89 5.88 26.60
N VAL A 210 21.41 6.98 27.13
CA VAL A 210 22.54 7.72 26.54
C VAL A 210 23.51 8.23 27.60
N SER A 211 24.80 8.28 27.26
CA SER A 211 25.76 9.12 27.98
C SER A 211 25.86 10.49 27.33
N LEU A 212 25.82 11.56 28.14
CA LEU A 212 26.00 12.92 27.65
C LEU A 212 27.46 13.23 27.28
N LYS A 213 28.39 12.34 27.60
CA LYS A 213 29.83 12.44 27.32
C LYS A 213 30.29 11.59 26.13
N ASP A 214 29.34 10.87 25.49
CA ASP A 214 29.64 10.01 24.36
C ASP A 214 30.15 10.82 23.17
N SER A 215 31.42 10.59 22.79
CA SER A 215 32.03 11.21 21.63
C SER A 215 32.22 10.24 20.44
N ILE A 216 31.85 8.98 20.61
CA ILE A 216 31.83 7.99 19.53
C ILE A 216 30.52 8.10 18.75
N VAL A 217 29.39 8.07 19.48
CA VAL A 217 28.03 8.26 18.94
C VAL A 217 27.35 9.41 19.69
N PRO A 218 27.74 10.67 19.41
CA PRO A 218 27.24 11.82 20.16
C PRO A 218 25.71 11.88 20.15
N TYR A 219 25.10 11.97 21.33
CA TYR A 219 23.65 12.01 21.46
C TYR A 219 23.01 13.20 20.73
N LEU A 220 23.75 14.33 20.62
CA LEU A 220 23.31 15.54 19.91
C LEU A 220 23.19 15.34 18.38
N GLU A 221 23.87 14.35 17.82
CA GLU A 221 23.82 14.02 16.39
C GLU A 221 22.93 12.82 16.09
N ASN A 222 22.60 12.02 17.08
CA ASN A 222 21.88 10.75 16.95
C ASN A 222 20.55 10.77 17.70
N THR A 223 20.55 10.57 19.00
CA THR A 223 19.32 10.46 19.82
C THR A 223 18.50 11.75 19.79
N PHE A 224 19.12 12.89 20.00
CA PHE A 224 18.39 14.16 20.13
C PHE A 224 17.61 14.53 18.87
N PRO A 225 18.19 14.56 17.65
CA PRO A 225 17.44 14.88 16.44
C PRO A 225 16.36 13.84 16.14
N LEU A 226 16.59 12.55 16.42
CA LEU A 226 15.57 11.53 16.26
C LEU A 226 14.37 11.81 17.19
N VAL A 227 14.62 11.95 18.47
CA VAL A 227 13.57 12.17 19.48
C VAL A 227 12.81 13.46 19.24
N GLN A 228 13.53 14.56 18.90
CA GLN A 228 12.91 15.85 18.58
C GLN A 228 11.97 15.72 17.38
N ARG A 229 12.43 15.13 16.28
CA ARG A 229 11.60 14.91 15.07
C ARG A 229 10.41 14.02 15.39
N TYR A 230 10.63 12.97 16.17
CA TYR A 230 9.60 12.00 16.52
C TYR A 230 8.49 12.60 17.37
N ILE A 231 8.84 13.39 18.40
CA ILE A 231 7.88 14.11 19.24
C ILE A 231 7.10 15.16 18.42
N ASN A 232 7.78 15.88 17.53
CA ASN A 232 7.12 16.85 16.64
C ASN A 232 6.09 16.20 15.70
N LEU A 233 6.26 14.92 15.41
CA LEU A 233 5.30 14.11 14.64
C LEU A 233 4.22 13.46 15.53
N GLY A 234 4.22 13.71 16.84
CA GLY A 234 3.28 13.13 17.80
C GLY A 234 3.66 11.74 18.32
N GLY A 235 4.86 11.26 18.04
CA GLY A 235 5.36 9.99 18.53
C GLY A 235 5.84 10.07 19.99
N PRO A 236 5.53 9.08 20.86
CA PRO A 236 5.99 9.07 22.26
C PRO A 236 7.46 8.66 22.38
N ALA A 237 8.27 9.51 23.01
CA ALA A 237 9.70 9.27 23.18
C ALA A 237 10.20 9.70 24.56
N THR A 238 11.19 8.96 25.07
CA THR A 238 11.87 9.21 26.34
C THR A 238 13.39 9.11 26.16
N ILE A 239 14.14 10.02 26.75
CA ILE A 239 15.60 9.93 26.88
C ILE A 239 15.93 9.70 28.34
N MET A 240 16.77 8.71 28.63
CA MET A 240 17.26 8.38 29.96
C MET A 240 18.79 8.58 29.99
N PRO A 241 19.27 9.71 30.53
CA PRO A 241 20.71 9.93 30.66
C PRO A 241 21.31 9.01 31.70
N MET A 242 22.43 8.36 31.36
CA MET A 242 23.27 7.57 32.29
C MET A 242 24.39 8.44 32.78
N THR A 243 24.44 8.67 34.08
CA THR A 243 25.31 9.66 34.71
C THR A 243 26.27 9.06 35.77
N LYS A 244 25.97 7.84 36.23
CA LYS A 244 26.71 7.16 37.32
C LYS A 244 27.67 6.10 36.77
N GLY A 245 28.58 5.69 37.63
CA GLY A 245 29.54 4.65 37.31
C GLY A 245 30.65 5.09 36.36
N LYS A 246 31.53 4.14 36.06
CA LYS A 246 32.70 4.37 35.20
C LYS A 246 32.24 4.33 33.72
N GLN A 247 32.46 5.42 33.03
CA GLN A 247 32.26 5.47 31.59
C GLN A 247 33.60 5.23 30.88
N THR A 248 33.61 4.39 29.87
CA THR A 248 34.77 4.04 29.07
C THR A 248 34.50 4.28 27.57
N LEU A 249 35.47 4.03 26.72
CA LEU A 249 35.39 4.28 25.28
C LEU A 249 34.80 5.69 25.02
N GLU A 250 35.45 6.69 25.65
CA GLU A 250 35.09 8.10 25.49
C GLU A 250 33.61 8.40 25.77
N GLY A 251 33.05 7.73 26.77
CA GLY A 251 31.66 7.90 27.18
C GLY A 251 30.63 7.02 26.46
N HIS A 252 31.08 6.26 25.44
CA HIS A 252 30.16 5.39 24.68
C HIS A 252 29.75 4.15 25.48
N HIS A 253 30.65 3.61 26.31
CA HIS A 253 30.35 2.51 27.20
C HIS A 253 30.06 3.06 28.60
N PHE A 254 28.89 2.77 29.14
CA PHE A 254 28.40 3.22 30.43
C PHE A 254 27.59 2.10 31.11
N PRO A 255 27.55 2.02 32.46
CA PRO A 255 26.67 1.08 33.15
C PRO A 255 25.20 1.46 32.98
N ILE A 256 24.33 0.48 32.87
CA ILE A 256 22.87 0.69 32.93
C ILE A 256 22.46 0.94 34.38
N GLU A 257 21.99 2.15 34.68
CA GLU A 257 21.69 2.58 36.05
C GLU A 257 20.38 2.02 36.61
N TYR A 258 19.39 1.76 35.74
CA TYR A 258 18.04 1.39 36.14
C TYR A 258 17.47 0.32 35.21
N PRO A 259 18.04 -0.91 35.16
CA PRO A 259 17.58 -1.96 34.26
C PRO A 259 16.13 -2.36 34.53
N GLU A 260 15.64 -2.27 35.78
CA GLU A 260 14.23 -2.55 36.13
C GLU A 260 13.28 -1.58 35.48
N ARG A 261 13.62 -0.29 35.36
CA ARG A 261 12.78 0.71 34.70
C ARG A 261 12.69 0.45 33.18
N ILE A 262 13.78 0.03 32.58
CA ILE A 262 13.83 -0.32 31.16
C ILE A 262 13.00 -1.59 30.92
N ALA A 263 13.20 -2.62 31.75
CA ALA A 263 12.41 -3.85 31.69
C ALA A 263 10.91 -3.57 31.88
N GLN A 264 10.56 -2.68 32.82
CA GLN A 264 9.18 -2.27 33.05
C GLN A 264 8.56 -1.51 31.87
N PHE A 265 9.34 -0.63 31.21
CA PHE A 265 8.92 0.03 29.97
C PHE A 265 8.60 -0.99 28.87
N ILE A 266 9.51 -1.92 28.61
CA ILE A 266 9.34 -2.96 27.58
C ILE A 266 8.12 -3.84 27.91
N LYS A 267 8.04 -4.33 29.15
CA LYS A 267 6.93 -5.16 29.62
C LYS A 267 5.59 -4.45 29.48
N PHE A 268 5.49 -3.21 29.98
CA PHE A 268 4.26 -2.42 29.92
C PHE A 268 3.76 -2.27 28.47
N HIS A 269 4.63 -1.82 27.57
CA HIS A 269 4.22 -1.58 26.18
C HIS A 269 3.98 -2.85 25.38
N THR A 270 4.66 -3.96 25.71
CA THR A 270 4.46 -5.22 25.01
C THR A 270 3.20 -5.95 25.46
N LEU A 271 2.94 -6.03 26.76
CA LEU A 271 1.78 -6.76 27.28
C LEU A 271 0.46 -6.00 27.08
N ASN A 272 0.49 -4.66 27.06
CA ASN A 272 -0.69 -3.83 26.84
C ASN A 272 -0.98 -3.56 25.34
N LYS A 273 -0.05 -3.89 24.44
CA LYS A 273 -0.31 -3.76 23.00
C LYS A 273 -1.29 -4.84 22.55
N LYS A 274 -2.40 -4.42 21.97
CA LYS A 274 -3.37 -5.35 21.41
C LYS A 274 -2.73 -6.14 20.26
N LYS A 275 -2.91 -7.47 20.26
CA LYS A 275 -2.45 -8.31 19.14
C LYS A 275 -3.24 -7.96 17.89
N PRO A 276 -2.57 -7.59 16.79
CA PRO A 276 -3.25 -7.30 15.55
C PRO A 276 -3.86 -8.58 14.96
N LEU A 277 -5.01 -8.43 14.31
CA LEU A 277 -5.54 -9.48 13.44
C LEU A 277 -4.58 -9.70 12.27
N ASN A 278 -4.57 -10.93 11.77
CA ASN A 278 -3.74 -11.25 10.62
C ASN A 278 -4.35 -10.66 9.34
N PRO A 279 -3.66 -9.74 8.63
CA PRO A 279 -4.19 -9.16 7.38
C PRO A 279 -4.54 -10.22 6.33
N ALA A 280 -3.84 -11.35 6.30
CA ALA A 280 -4.09 -12.42 5.33
C ALA A 280 -5.51 -13.02 5.42
N ASP A 281 -6.18 -12.89 6.57
CA ASP A 281 -7.57 -13.36 6.76
C ASP A 281 -8.58 -12.52 5.95
N PHE A 282 -8.16 -11.37 5.43
CA PHE A 282 -8.95 -10.45 4.61
C PHE A 282 -8.53 -10.43 3.13
N HIS A 283 -7.65 -11.34 2.73
CA HIS A 283 -7.19 -11.49 1.36
C HIS A 283 -7.85 -12.70 0.70
N ILE A 284 -8.29 -12.54 -0.54
CA ILE A 284 -8.77 -13.67 -1.34
C ILE A 284 -7.82 -13.89 -2.50
N LEU A 285 -6.98 -14.92 -2.35
CA LEU A 285 -6.02 -15.33 -3.37
C LEU A 285 -6.68 -16.33 -4.31
N ARG A 286 -6.90 -15.96 -5.56
CA ARG A 286 -7.48 -16.79 -6.64
C ARG A 286 -6.45 -17.15 -7.69
N SER A 287 -5.44 -16.30 -7.88
CA SER A 287 -4.37 -16.50 -8.85
C SER A 287 -3.02 -16.07 -8.28
N SER A 288 -1.95 -16.62 -8.85
CA SER A 288 -0.58 -16.24 -8.51
C SER A 288 -0.19 -14.91 -9.20
N PHE A 289 0.63 -14.10 -8.54
CA PHE A 289 1.31 -12.94 -9.13
C PHE A 289 2.68 -13.32 -9.71
N LYS A 290 2.77 -14.53 -10.26
CA LYS A 290 3.98 -15.11 -10.85
C LYS A 290 4.55 -14.24 -11.98
N HIS A 291 3.69 -13.62 -12.79
CA HIS A 291 4.15 -12.89 -13.98
C HIS A 291 4.87 -11.61 -13.61
N SER A 292 4.25 -10.74 -12.83
CA SER A 292 4.90 -9.53 -12.34
C SER A 292 6.16 -9.87 -11.53
N TYR A 293 6.09 -10.92 -10.68
CA TYR A 293 7.25 -11.36 -9.91
C TYR A 293 8.43 -11.76 -10.78
N LEU A 294 8.22 -12.64 -11.76
CA LEU A 294 9.29 -13.11 -12.64
C LEU A 294 9.82 -12.00 -13.52
N LYS A 295 8.94 -11.13 -14.02
CA LYS A 295 9.33 -9.99 -14.83
C LYS A 295 10.19 -9.01 -14.04
N PHE A 296 9.76 -8.64 -12.85
CA PHE A 296 10.53 -7.74 -11.99
C PHE A 296 11.88 -8.34 -11.61
N LYS A 297 11.90 -9.62 -11.23
CA LYS A 297 13.14 -10.29 -10.81
C LYS A 297 14.12 -10.57 -11.95
N ASN A 298 13.63 -11.04 -13.10
CA ASN A 298 14.47 -11.56 -14.16
C ASN A 298 14.71 -10.54 -15.29
N GLU A 299 13.66 -9.82 -15.73
CA GLU A 299 13.77 -8.82 -16.79
C GLU A 299 14.18 -7.44 -16.25
N LYS A 300 14.12 -7.25 -14.91
CA LYS A 300 14.52 -6.01 -14.22
C LYS A 300 13.78 -4.77 -14.76
N LYS A 301 12.54 -4.97 -15.18
CA LYS A 301 11.61 -3.93 -15.65
C LYS A 301 10.23 -4.19 -15.11
N GLY A 302 9.50 -3.12 -14.75
CA GLY A 302 8.14 -3.25 -14.26
C GLY A 302 7.30 -2.01 -14.50
N VAL A 303 6.10 -2.19 -15.02
CA VAL A 303 5.09 -1.13 -15.15
C VAL A 303 3.93 -1.47 -14.23
N VAL A 304 3.71 -0.60 -13.24
CA VAL A 304 2.69 -0.80 -12.20
C VAL A 304 1.71 0.36 -12.24
N ALA A 305 0.42 0.06 -12.40
CA ALA A 305 -0.63 1.04 -12.45
C ALA A 305 -1.53 0.97 -11.20
N PHE A 306 -1.98 2.14 -10.76
CA PHE A 306 -2.92 2.32 -9.66
C PHE A 306 -4.12 3.09 -10.17
N MET A 307 -5.28 2.44 -10.22
CA MET A 307 -6.52 3.02 -10.69
C MET A 307 -7.54 3.08 -9.56
N GLY A 308 -8.28 4.17 -9.45
CA GLY A 308 -9.25 4.34 -8.37
C GLY A 308 -9.69 5.78 -8.19
N GLY A 309 -10.30 6.06 -7.05
CA GLY A 309 -10.79 7.37 -6.64
C GLY A 309 -9.75 8.25 -5.95
N SER A 310 -10.23 9.15 -5.08
CA SER A 310 -9.39 10.12 -4.34
C SER A 310 -8.39 9.48 -3.38
N ILE A 311 -8.72 8.33 -2.78
CA ILE A 311 -7.83 7.60 -1.87
C ILE A 311 -6.61 7.07 -2.63
N THR A 312 -6.80 6.65 -3.88
CA THR A 312 -5.71 6.22 -4.77
C THR A 312 -4.95 7.41 -5.36
N GLU A 313 -5.64 8.52 -5.69
CA GLU A 313 -5.02 9.75 -6.20
C GLU A 313 -4.01 10.33 -5.19
N SER A 314 -4.38 10.34 -3.92
CA SER A 314 -3.63 10.95 -2.83
C SER A 314 -2.32 10.20 -2.53
N ASP A 315 -1.37 10.94 -1.94
CA ASP A 315 -0.17 10.34 -1.37
C ASP A 315 -0.52 9.51 -0.11
N GLY A 316 0.21 8.42 0.08
CA GLY A 316 0.00 7.56 1.24
C GLY A 316 0.34 6.10 0.93
N TRP A 317 -0.63 5.18 1.05
CA TRP A 317 -0.44 3.74 0.84
C TRP A 317 0.22 3.42 -0.51
N ARG A 318 -0.20 4.10 -1.57
CA ARG A 318 0.33 3.90 -2.94
C ARG A 318 1.83 4.18 -3.01
N ASN A 319 2.29 5.32 -2.44
CA ASN A 319 3.71 5.69 -2.43
C ASN A 319 4.53 4.66 -1.65
N LYS A 320 3.98 4.13 -0.55
CA LYS A 320 4.61 3.07 0.26
C LYS A 320 4.71 1.76 -0.51
N VAL A 321 3.68 1.40 -1.29
CA VAL A 321 3.73 0.23 -2.20
C VAL A 321 4.80 0.41 -3.27
N CYS A 322 4.91 1.59 -3.89
CA CYS A 322 5.97 1.89 -4.85
C CYS A 322 7.36 1.72 -4.22
N GLN A 323 7.54 2.23 -3.02
CA GLN A 323 8.81 2.09 -2.30
C GLN A 323 9.10 0.63 -1.94
N PHE A 324 8.12 -0.10 -1.43
CA PHE A 324 8.25 -1.52 -1.12
C PHE A 324 8.65 -2.35 -2.35
N LEU A 325 8.06 -2.09 -3.52
CA LEU A 325 8.43 -2.79 -4.75
C LEU A 325 9.88 -2.50 -5.16
N LYS A 326 10.33 -1.25 -5.06
CA LYS A 326 11.74 -0.90 -5.30
C LYS A 326 12.70 -1.59 -4.33
N GLU A 327 12.31 -1.69 -3.06
CA GLU A 327 13.11 -2.37 -2.02
C GLU A 327 13.15 -3.88 -2.21
N LYS A 328 12.02 -4.47 -2.63
CA LYS A 328 11.91 -5.91 -2.89
C LYS A 328 12.66 -6.34 -4.16
N PHE A 329 12.70 -5.47 -5.16
CA PHE A 329 13.35 -5.70 -6.46
C PHE A 329 14.32 -4.56 -6.79
N PRO A 330 15.46 -4.45 -6.09
CA PRO A 330 16.32 -3.27 -6.15
C PRO A 330 16.99 -3.03 -7.51
N GLU A 331 17.09 -4.07 -8.34
CA GLU A 331 17.69 -3.97 -9.68
C GLU A 331 16.64 -3.64 -10.77
N THR A 332 15.36 -3.47 -10.39
CA THR A 332 14.27 -3.30 -11.35
C THR A 332 14.00 -1.83 -11.62
N ALA A 333 14.05 -1.45 -12.89
CA ALA A 333 13.57 -0.16 -13.34
C ALA A 333 12.04 -0.16 -13.37
N PHE A 334 11.43 0.53 -12.40
CA PHE A 334 9.97 0.64 -12.30
C PHE A 334 9.45 1.93 -12.94
N GLU A 335 8.35 1.79 -13.67
CA GLU A 335 7.44 2.87 -14.02
C GLU A 335 6.16 2.72 -13.20
N PHE A 336 5.75 3.79 -12.48
CA PHE A 336 4.54 3.81 -11.67
C PHE A 336 3.54 4.80 -12.25
N ILE A 337 2.34 4.33 -12.57
CA ILE A 337 1.26 5.12 -13.15
C ILE A 337 0.20 5.37 -12.07
N ASN A 338 0.06 6.63 -11.65
CA ASN A 338 -1.05 7.04 -10.80
C ASN A 338 -2.23 7.47 -11.68
N ALA A 339 -3.21 6.60 -11.82
CA ALA A 339 -4.49 6.86 -12.48
C ALA A 339 -5.64 6.98 -11.46
N GLY A 340 -5.35 7.35 -10.22
CA GLY A 340 -6.35 7.75 -9.24
C GLY A 340 -6.95 9.10 -9.61
N ILE A 341 -8.27 9.21 -9.67
CA ILE A 341 -9.00 10.45 -9.92
C ILE A 341 -10.18 10.54 -8.97
N ALA A 342 -10.21 11.61 -8.19
CA ALA A 342 -11.28 11.83 -7.22
C ALA A 342 -12.66 11.77 -7.87
N SER A 343 -13.61 11.14 -7.16
CA SER A 343 -15.00 10.97 -7.57
C SER A 343 -15.24 9.98 -8.75
N THR A 344 -14.27 9.13 -9.08
CA THR A 344 -14.43 8.12 -10.12
C THR A 344 -14.50 6.70 -9.55
N GLY A 345 -15.55 5.96 -9.93
CA GLY A 345 -15.78 4.54 -9.60
C GLY A 345 -15.56 3.62 -10.80
N SER A 346 -16.23 2.46 -10.82
CA SER A 346 -16.03 1.41 -11.84
C SER A 346 -16.50 1.83 -13.24
N THR A 347 -17.66 2.46 -13.36
CA THR A 347 -18.17 2.95 -14.66
C THR A 347 -17.22 3.98 -15.28
N PRO A 348 -16.85 5.09 -14.60
CA PRO A 348 -15.77 5.96 -15.08
C PRO A 348 -14.49 5.20 -15.41
N GLY A 349 -14.11 4.25 -14.55
CA GLY A 349 -12.94 3.41 -14.70
C GLY A 349 -12.90 2.70 -16.05
N ALA A 350 -13.98 2.03 -16.43
CA ALA A 350 -14.06 1.28 -17.70
C ALA A 350 -13.90 2.16 -18.94
N PHE A 351 -14.36 3.42 -18.91
CA PHE A 351 -14.24 4.32 -20.07
C PHE A 351 -12.89 5.06 -20.14
N ARG A 352 -12.18 5.23 -19.01
CA ARG A 352 -10.90 5.95 -18.98
C ARG A 352 -9.67 5.02 -18.98
N LEU A 353 -9.84 3.72 -18.70
CA LEU A 353 -8.73 2.75 -18.59
C LEU A 353 -7.82 2.75 -19.81
N SER A 354 -8.42 2.72 -21.02
CA SER A 354 -7.65 2.68 -22.26
C SER A 354 -6.75 3.89 -22.43
N SER A 355 -7.28 5.11 -22.23
CA SER A 355 -6.55 6.37 -22.45
C SER A 355 -5.57 6.71 -21.32
N GLU A 356 -5.88 6.38 -20.07
CA GLU A 356 -5.11 6.84 -18.91
C GLU A 356 -4.13 5.80 -18.37
N VAL A 357 -4.37 4.53 -18.65
CA VAL A 357 -3.54 3.42 -18.17
C VAL A 357 -2.93 2.63 -19.32
N LEU A 358 -3.77 1.99 -20.16
CA LEU A 358 -3.27 1.04 -21.17
C LEU A 358 -2.47 1.71 -22.29
N SER A 359 -2.75 2.99 -22.60
CA SER A 359 -1.97 3.77 -23.57
C SER A 359 -0.54 4.10 -23.10
N LYS A 360 -0.25 3.95 -21.80
CA LYS A 360 1.08 4.25 -21.25
C LYS A 360 2.08 3.13 -21.45
N GLY A 361 1.63 1.93 -21.82
CA GLY A 361 2.47 0.79 -22.09
C GLY A 361 1.88 -0.53 -21.65
N LYS A 362 2.65 -1.60 -21.75
CA LYS A 362 2.23 -2.92 -21.28
C LYS A 362 2.30 -2.98 -19.75
N ILE A 363 1.15 -2.90 -19.09
CA ILE A 363 1.04 -2.95 -17.62
C ILE A 363 1.30 -4.38 -17.14
N ASP A 364 2.11 -4.53 -16.09
CA ASP A 364 2.45 -5.82 -15.49
C ASP A 364 1.63 -6.11 -14.23
N LEU A 365 1.33 -5.06 -13.46
CA LEU A 365 0.57 -5.15 -12.21
C LEU A 365 -0.41 -3.96 -12.12
N LEU A 366 -1.69 -4.27 -11.92
CA LEU A 366 -2.76 -3.29 -11.76
C LEU A 366 -3.40 -3.41 -10.37
N PHE A 367 -3.41 -2.30 -9.64
CA PHE A 367 -4.21 -2.11 -8.45
C PHE A 367 -5.48 -1.34 -8.82
N GLU A 368 -6.65 -1.91 -8.54
CA GLU A 368 -7.96 -1.36 -8.88
C GLU A 368 -8.82 -1.14 -7.65
N GLU A 369 -9.45 0.03 -7.54
CA GLU A 369 -10.42 0.34 -6.50
C GLU A 369 -11.56 1.22 -7.03
N ALA A 370 -12.81 0.83 -6.78
CA ALA A 370 -13.98 1.58 -7.23
C ALA A 370 -15.13 1.62 -6.20
N ALA A 371 -15.15 0.73 -5.21
CA ALA A 371 -16.30 0.50 -4.34
C ALA A 371 -16.73 1.74 -3.53
N VAL A 372 -15.80 2.61 -3.14
CA VAL A 372 -16.13 3.86 -2.41
C VAL A 372 -16.96 4.80 -3.29
N ASN A 373 -16.50 5.03 -4.52
CA ASN A 373 -17.15 5.97 -5.41
C ASN A 373 -18.39 5.39 -6.07
N ASP A 374 -18.47 4.11 -6.33
CA ASP A 374 -19.67 3.48 -6.87
C ASP A 374 -20.87 3.69 -5.95
N ARG A 375 -20.68 3.51 -4.64
CA ARG A 375 -21.71 3.81 -3.64
C ARG A 375 -22.04 5.30 -3.58
N THR A 376 -21.00 6.13 -3.42
CA THR A 376 -21.15 7.58 -3.25
C THR A 376 -21.83 8.26 -4.45
N ASN A 377 -21.56 7.76 -5.67
CA ASN A 377 -22.13 8.27 -6.91
C ASN A 377 -23.51 7.65 -7.25
N GLY A 378 -23.92 6.61 -6.48
CA GLY A 378 -25.23 6.00 -6.64
C GLY A 378 -25.35 5.09 -7.86
N PHE A 379 -24.27 4.50 -8.33
CA PHE A 379 -24.33 3.48 -9.36
C PHE A 379 -25.07 2.24 -8.84
N ASP A 380 -26.00 1.72 -9.62
CA ASP A 380 -26.72 0.50 -9.30
C ASP A 380 -25.84 -0.75 -9.47
N SER A 381 -26.31 -1.89 -8.99
CA SER A 381 -25.56 -3.15 -9.05
C SER A 381 -25.20 -3.56 -10.50
N VAL A 382 -26.07 -3.26 -11.46
CA VAL A 382 -25.83 -3.59 -12.87
C VAL A 382 -24.69 -2.73 -13.42
N GLY A 383 -24.72 -1.42 -13.17
CA GLY A 383 -23.67 -0.48 -13.59
C GLY A 383 -22.33 -0.82 -12.97
N GLN A 384 -22.31 -1.20 -11.67
CA GLN A 384 -21.09 -1.61 -10.94
C GLN A 384 -20.48 -2.89 -11.55
N ILE A 385 -21.29 -3.91 -11.84
CA ILE A 385 -20.82 -5.15 -12.50
C ILE A 385 -20.28 -4.84 -13.89
N ARG A 386 -21.03 -4.09 -14.71
CA ARG A 386 -20.62 -3.72 -16.08
C ARG A 386 -19.32 -2.93 -16.10
N GLY A 387 -19.16 -2.00 -15.16
CA GLY A 387 -17.95 -1.19 -15.02
C GLY A 387 -16.74 -2.03 -14.65
N MET A 388 -16.84 -2.79 -13.57
CA MET A 388 -15.74 -3.63 -13.08
C MET A 388 -15.38 -4.75 -14.09
N GLU A 389 -16.37 -5.41 -14.69
CA GLU A 389 -16.13 -6.41 -15.74
C GLU A 389 -15.45 -5.79 -16.96
N GLY A 390 -15.88 -4.55 -17.34
CA GLY A 390 -15.25 -3.78 -18.41
C GLY A 390 -13.76 -3.55 -18.14
N ILE A 391 -13.40 -3.09 -16.92
CA ILE A 391 -12.01 -2.88 -16.51
C ILE A 391 -11.19 -4.16 -16.63
N ILE A 392 -11.67 -5.25 -16.03
CA ILE A 392 -10.92 -6.52 -15.98
C ILE A 392 -10.73 -7.09 -17.39
N ARG A 393 -11.76 -7.08 -18.25
CA ARG A 393 -11.64 -7.62 -19.61
C ARG A 393 -10.72 -6.78 -20.48
N GLN A 394 -10.83 -5.46 -20.46
CA GLN A 394 -9.91 -4.58 -21.19
C GLN A 394 -8.47 -4.78 -20.75
N ALA A 395 -8.22 -4.85 -19.43
CA ALA A 395 -6.89 -5.11 -18.86
C ALA A 395 -6.32 -6.46 -19.35
N LYS A 396 -7.08 -7.54 -19.23
CA LYS A 396 -6.67 -8.89 -19.65
C LYS A 396 -6.49 -9.01 -21.18
N ARG A 397 -7.30 -8.31 -21.98
CA ARG A 397 -7.11 -8.25 -23.44
C ARG A 397 -5.84 -7.50 -23.82
N SER A 398 -5.53 -6.40 -23.14
CA SER A 398 -4.30 -5.64 -23.35
C SER A 398 -3.04 -6.44 -22.97
N ASN A 399 -3.09 -7.14 -21.86
CA ASN A 399 -2.03 -8.03 -21.41
C ASN A 399 -2.62 -9.22 -20.64
N PRO A 400 -2.76 -10.41 -21.27
CA PRO A 400 -3.25 -11.61 -20.59
C PRO A 400 -2.45 -11.99 -19.35
N GLN A 401 -1.19 -11.59 -19.29
CA GLN A 401 -0.27 -11.83 -18.17
C GLN A 401 -0.33 -10.75 -17.09
N MET A 402 -1.16 -9.72 -17.21
CA MET A 402 -1.31 -8.69 -16.21
C MET A 402 -1.81 -9.28 -14.89
N ASP A 403 -1.05 -9.12 -13.83
CA ASP A 403 -1.51 -9.43 -12.48
C ASP A 403 -2.43 -8.29 -12.00
N ILE A 404 -3.61 -8.63 -11.49
CA ILE A 404 -4.63 -7.65 -11.08
C ILE A 404 -5.10 -7.95 -9.67
N VAL A 405 -5.25 -6.90 -8.86
CA VAL A 405 -5.87 -6.97 -7.54
C VAL A 405 -6.95 -5.90 -7.39
N ILE A 406 -8.14 -6.32 -6.96
CA ILE A 406 -9.23 -5.43 -6.59
C ILE A 406 -9.14 -5.15 -5.08
N MET A 407 -9.21 -3.88 -4.71
CA MET A 407 -9.15 -3.46 -3.31
C MET A 407 -10.49 -2.81 -2.91
N HIS A 408 -10.94 -3.09 -1.69
CA HIS A 408 -12.16 -2.52 -1.16
C HIS A 408 -11.83 -1.62 0.03
N PHE A 409 -11.68 -0.32 -0.21
CA PHE A 409 -11.42 0.66 0.84
C PHE A 409 -12.67 0.91 1.70
N VAL A 410 -12.43 1.38 2.93
CA VAL A 410 -13.48 1.66 3.90
C VAL A 410 -14.01 3.08 3.76
N ASP A 411 -15.30 3.23 4.05
CA ASP A 411 -15.98 4.49 4.35
C ASP A 411 -16.95 4.30 5.54
N PRO A 412 -17.51 5.37 6.12
CA PRO A 412 -18.43 5.27 7.27
C PRO A 412 -19.67 4.43 7.00
N GLU A 413 -20.18 4.43 5.76
CA GLU A 413 -21.38 3.67 5.40
C GLU A 413 -21.09 2.18 5.40
N LYS A 414 -19.92 1.76 4.89
CA LYS A 414 -19.48 0.36 4.93
C LYS A 414 -19.26 -0.13 6.37
N LEU A 415 -18.72 0.72 7.25
CA LEU A 415 -18.62 0.36 8.67
C LEU A 415 -20.00 0.10 9.28
N THR A 416 -20.98 0.95 8.95
CA THR A 416 -22.36 0.79 9.40
C THR A 416 -22.98 -0.51 8.87
N ASP A 417 -22.77 -0.83 7.61
CA ASP A 417 -23.23 -2.10 7.02
C ASP A 417 -22.67 -3.30 7.78
N TYR A 418 -21.35 -3.36 7.99
CA TYR A 418 -20.73 -4.45 8.74
C TYR A 418 -21.19 -4.54 10.19
N GLN A 419 -21.45 -3.41 10.86
CA GLN A 419 -22.04 -3.39 12.20
C GLN A 419 -23.42 -4.05 12.22
N ASN A 420 -24.20 -3.89 11.14
CA ASN A 420 -25.50 -4.49 10.96
C ASN A 420 -25.45 -5.92 10.39
N GLY A 421 -24.25 -6.49 10.22
CA GLY A 421 -24.08 -7.83 9.63
C GLY A 421 -24.30 -7.89 8.12
N ILE A 422 -24.31 -6.74 7.43
CA ILE A 422 -24.54 -6.61 6.00
C ILE A 422 -23.17 -6.51 5.28
N ILE A 423 -22.99 -7.25 4.21
CA ILE A 423 -21.88 -7.04 3.29
C ILE A 423 -22.29 -5.93 2.32
N PRO A 424 -21.50 -4.85 2.16
CA PRO A 424 -21.81 -3.78 1.22
C PRO A 424 -22.06 -4.30 -0.21
N SER A 425 -23.12 -3.84 -0.84
CA SER A 425 -23.56 -4.36 -2.15
C SER A 425 -22.52 -4.15 -3.26
N GLU A 426 -21.85 -3.00 -3.26
CA GLU A 426 -20.80 -2.67 -4.21
C GLU A 426 -19.58 -3.62 -4.07
N ILE A 427 -19.28 -4.07 -2.86
CA ILE A 427 -18.23 -5.08 -2.63
C ILE A 427 -18.69 -6.43 -3.16
N GLN A 428 -19.95 -6.83 -2.90
CA GLN A 428 -20.49 -8.09 -3.43
C GLN A 428 -20.45 -8.12 -4.96
N ASN A 429 -20.83 -7.02 -5.62
CA ASN A 429 -20.83 -6.91 -7.07
C ASN A 429 -19.41 -7.03 -7.67
N HIS A 430 -18.43 -6.33 -7.07
CA HIS A 430 -17.03 -6.43 -7.51
C HIS A 430 -16.44 -7.81 -7.22
N GLU A 431 -16.77 -8.43 -6.10
CA GLU A 431 -16.34 -9.79 -5.77
C GLU A 431 -16.94 -10.85 -6.71
N GLN A 432 -18.17 -10.64 -7.21
CA GLN A 432 -18.76 -11.50 -8.24
C GLN A 432 -17.89 -11.46 -9.50
N VAL A 433 -17.45 -10.27 -9.94
CA VAL A 433 -16.55 -10.14 -11.08
C VAL A 433 -15.17 -10.74 -10.77
N ALA A 434 -14.60 -10.45 -9.60
CA ALA A 434 -13.31 -10.99 -9.18
C ALA A 434 -13.30 -12.52 -9.19
N ALA A 435 -14.34 -13.14 -8.65
CA ALA A 435 -14.48 -14.59 -8.62
C ALA A 435 -14.62 -15.18 -10.02
N HIS A 436 -15.40 -14.55 -10.89
CA HIS A 436 -15.64 -15.01 -12.26
C HIS A 436 -14.35 -14.99 -13.11
N TYR A 437 -13.50 -13.97 -12.94
CA TYR A 437 -12.25 -13.80 -13.67
C TYR A 437 -11.01 -14.30 -12.93
N GLN A 438 -11.19 -14.97 -11.78
CA GLN A 438 -10.11 -15.46 -10.92
C GLN A 438 -9.09 -14.34 -10.56
N VAL A 439 -9.61 -13.13 -10.33
CA VAL A 439 -8.82 -11.97 -9.91
C VAL A 439 -8.75 -11.93 -8.38
N ASN A 440 -7.58 -11.62 -7.87
CA ASN A 440 -7.34 -11.49 -6.43
C ASN A 440 -8.04 -10.25 -5.86
N SER A 441 -8.39 -10.30 -4.57
CA SER A 441 -8.98 -9.15 -3.89
C SER A 441 -8.49 -8.98 -2.45
N ILE A 442 -8.56 -7.74 -1.96
CA ILE A 442 -8.21 -7.36 -0.59
C ILE A 442 -9.39 -6.62 0.03
N HIS A 443 -9.97 -7.19 1.09
CA HIS A 443 -11.11 -6.64 1.80
C HIS A 443 -10.67 -5.66 2.91
N LEU A 444 -10.00 -4.55 2.53
CA LEU A 444 -9.48 -3.54 3.46
C LEU A 444 -10.59 -2.92 4.33
N SER A 445 -11.78 -2.73 3.78
CA SER A 445 -12.95 -2.24 4.53
C SER A 445 -13.35 -3.18 5.65
N ARG A 446 -13.37 -4.50 5.36
CA ARG A 446 -13.67 -5.51 6.36
C ARG A 446 -12.56 -5.62 7.40
N GLU A 447 -11.30 -5.59 6.96
CA GLU A 447 -10.14 -5.59 7.86
C GLU A 447 -10.22 -4.42 8.85
N VAL A 448 -10.43 -3.19 8.38
CA VAL A 448 -10.55 -2.01 9.25
C VAL A 448 -11.69 -2.18 10.24
N TYR A 449 -12.87 -2.64 9.81
CA TYR A 449 -14.00 -2.89 10.70
C TYR A 449 -13.67 -3.92 11.80
N GLU A 450 -13.13 -5.08 11.43
CA GLU A 450 -12.82 -6.16 12.39
C GLU A 450 -11.71 -5.74 13.37
N ARG A 451 -10.72 -4.97 12.91
CA ARG A 451 -9.64 -4.44 13.75
C ARG A 451 -10.13 -3.38 14.73
N ILE A 452 -11.07 -2.52 14.33
CA ILE A 452 -11.77 -1.60 15.24
C ILE A 452 -12.57 -2.40 16.30
N LYS A 453 -13.32 -3.41 15.88
CA LYS A 453 -14.04 -4.32 16.76
C LYS A 453 -13.12 -5.07 17.71
N ASN A 454 -11.94 -5.47 17.25
CA ASN A 454 -10.85 -6.07 18.05
C ASN A 454 -10.16 -5.05 18.98
N LYS A 455 -10.54 -3.76 18.95
CA LYS A 455 -9.96 -2.67 19.76
C LYS A 455 -8.44 -2.46 19.51
N GLU A 456 -8.00 -2.64 18.29
CA GLU A 456 -6.61 -2.32 17.90
C GLU A 456 -6.40 -0.83 17.73
N PHE A 457 -7.42 -0.13 17.25
CA PHE A 457 -7.47 1.31 17.04
C PHE A 457 -8.94 1.78 16.95
N THR A 458 -9.16 3.09 16.90
CA THR A 458 -10.49 3.69 16.73
C THR A 458 -10.61 4.39 15.39
N TRP A 459 -11.86 4.54 14.92
CA TRP A 459 -12.13 5.36 13.75
C TRP A 459 -11.84 6.84 14.03
N ALA A 460 -12.34 7.36 15.16
CA ALA A 460 -12.31 8.79 15.47
C ALA A 460 -10.89 9.33 15.74
N ASP A 461 -10.07 8.59 16.49
CA ASP A 461 -8.77 9.09 16.95
C ASP A 461 -7.64 8.73 15.99
N ASP A 462 -7.71 7.54 15.37
CA ASP A 462 -6.60 6.98 14.61
C ASP A 462 -6.84 7.04 13.10
N PHE A 463 -7.93 6.45 12.60
CA PHE A 463 -8.22 6.37 11.16
C PHE A 463 -8.79 7.68 10.61
N LYS A 464 -9.73 8.30 11.30
CA LYS A 464 -10.35 9.63 11.18
C LYS A 464 -11.38 9.79 10.08
N ASP A 465 -11.10 9.46 8.83
CA ASP A 465 -11.94 9.76 7.68
C ASP A 465 -11.83 8.65 6.61
N LEU A 466 -12.70 8.70 5.62
CA LEU A 466 -12.59 7.89 4.40
C LEU A 466 -11.29 8.19 3.63
N HIS A 467 -10.77 9.43 3.72
CA HIS A 467 -9.40 9.77 3.33
C HIS A 467 -8.50 9.55 4.54
N PRO A 468 -7.94 8.35 4.72
CA PRO A 468 -7.40 7.94 6.00
C PRO A 468 -6.22 8.78 6.43
N SER A 469 -6.09 8.96 7.74
CA SER A 469 -4.92 9.56 8.38
C SER A 469 -3.63 8.81 7.99
N LEU A 470 -2.47 9.34 8.37
CA LEU A 470 -1.20 8.63 8.17
C LEU A 470 -1.20 7.22 8.80
N PHE A 471 -1.90 7.05 9.93
CA PHE A 471 -2.11 5.73 10.54
C PHE A 471 -2.95 4.81 9.64
N GLY A 472 -4.07 5.29 9.13
CA GLY A 472 -4.93 4.51 8.25
C GLY A 472 -4.23 4.16 6.92
N GLN A 473 -3.41 5.07 6.38
CA GLN A 473 -2.55 4.80 5.23
C GLN A 473 -1.53 3.68 5.53
N GLU A 474 -1.01 3.63 6.76
CA GLU A 474 -0.12 2.56 7.20
C GLU A 474 -0.86 1.23 7.31
N VAL A 475 -2.08 1.22 7.86
CA VAL A 475 -2.92 0.01 7.92
C VAL A 475 -3.14 -0.57 6.53
N TYR A 476 -3.54 0.25 5.56
CA TYR A 476 -3.72 -0.19 4.18
C TYR A 476 -2.42 -0.74 3.57
N PHE A 477 -1.33 0.00 3.72
CA PHE A 477 -0.04 -0.42 3.18
C PHE A 477 0.44 -1.76 3.75
N GLN A 478 0.33 -1.97 5.07
CA GLN A 478 0.78 -3.22 5.69
C GLN A 478 -0.05 -4.43 5.21
N SER A 479 -1.36 -4.25 5.02
CA SER A 479 -2.21 -5.29 4.43
C SER A 479 -1.82 -5.60 2.97
N ILE A 480 -1.63 -4.57 2.15
CA ILE A 480 -1.22 -4.74 0.75
C ILE A 480 0.19 -5.36 0.65
N LYS A 481 1.12 -4.96 1.51
CA LYS A 481 2.46 -5.57 1.60
C LYS A 481 2.39 -7.07 1.91
N GLU A 482 1.56 -7.44 2.88
CA GLU A 482 1.35 -8.86 3.25
C GLU A 482 0.69 -9.63 2.10
N PHE A 483 -0.32 -9.02 1.45
CA PHE A 483 -0.96 -9.60 0.26
C PHE A 483 0.07 -9.87 -0.85
N LEU A 484 0.90 -8.89 -1.22
CA LEU A 484 1.91 -9.04 -2.26
C LEU A 484 2.92 -10.15 -1.92
N ASN A 485 3.37 -10.22 -0.66
CA ASN A 485 4.26 -11.28 -0.22
C ASN A 485 3.63 -12.68 -0.40
N ASN A 486 2.35 -12.82 -0.12
CA ASN A 486 1.63 -14.08 -0.27
C ASN A 486 1.32 -14.39 -1.74
N ALA A 487 0.84 -13.42 -2.51
CA ALA A 487 0.43 -13.58 -3.90
C ALA A 487 1.58 -13.97 -4.84
N TYR A 488 2.78 -13.47 -4.59
CA TYR A 488 3.97 -13.83 -5.40
C TYR A 488 4.34 -15.31 -5.30
N TYR A 489 3.98 -15.99 -4.22
CA TYR A 489 4.30 -17.41 -4.01
C TYR A 489 3.06 -18.32 -4.02
N PHE A 490 1.86 -17.74 -4.12
CA PHE A 490 0.62 -18.51 -4.14
C PHE A 490 0.49 -19.28 -5.45
N ASN A 491 0.28 -20.59 -5.36
CA ASN A 491 -0.04 -21.50 -6.46
C ASN A 491 0.72 -21.21 -7.79
N LEU A 492 2.05 -21.27 -7.74
CA LEU A 492 2.95 -20.90 -8.84
C LEU A 492 2.72 -21.71 -10.15
N ASN A 493 1.96 -22.80 -10.09
CA ASN A 493 1.64 -23.65 -11.24
C ASN A 493 0.32 -23.27 -11.93
N THR A 494 -0.37 -22.21 -11.48
CA THR A 494 -1.61 -21.75 -12.12
C THR A 494 -1.30 -21.26 -13.53
N GLU A 495 -2.04 -21.79 -14.52
CA GLU A 495 -1.98 -21.32 -15.91
C GLU A 495 -2.61 -19.94 -16.03
N ILE A 496 -2.14 -19.18 -17.01
CA ILE A 496 -2.66 -17.85 -17.30
C ILE A 496 -3.79 -17.97 -18.30
N LEU A 497 -4.86 -17.25 -18.03
CA LEU A 497 -5.92 -17.08 -19.02
C LEU A 497 -5.36 -16.30 -20.23
N SER A 498 -5.52 -16.86 -21.45
CA SER A 498 -5.33 -16.11 -22.69
C SER A 498 -6.63 -15.35 -23.04
N ASN A 499 -6.56 -14.46 -24.03
CA ASN A 499 -7.75 -13.77 -24.53
C ASN A 499 -8.86 -14.74 -24.96
N ASP A 500 -8.47 -15.86 -25.59
CA ASP A 500 -9.41 -16.87 -26.07
C ASP A 500 -10.00 -17.73 -24.94
N GLN A 501 -9.45 -17.61 -23.73
CA GLN A 501 -9.85 -18.36 -22.54
C GLN A 501 -10.61 -17.49 -21.52
N LEU A 502 -10.86 -16.20 -21.81
CA LEU A 502 -11.70 -15.40 -20.93
C LEU A 502 -13.11 -15.98 -20.86
N PRO A 503 -13.70 -16.07 -19.65
CA PRO A 503 -15.05 -16.62 -19.48
C PRO A 503 -16.08 -15.76 -20.24
N ALA A 504 -17.28 -16.29 -20.43
CA ALA A 504 -18.41 -15.54 -20.96
C ALA A 504 -18.67 -14.29 -20.11
N LEU A 505 -19.30 -13.28 -20.69
CA LEU A 505 -19.68 -12.07 -19.96
C LEU A 505 -20.65 -12.41 -18.82
N LEU A 506 -20.47 -11.77 -17.67
CA LEU A 506 -21.48 -11.74 -16.61
C LEU A 506 -22.69 -10.92 -17.02
N ASN A 507 -22.47 -9.89 -17.82
CA ASN A 507 -23.52 -9.02 -18.35
C ASN A 507 -23.19 -8.59 -19.78
N ASP A 508 -24.12 -8.87 -20.72
CA ASP A 508 -23.93 -8.54 -22.15
C ASP A 508 -23.75 -7.05 -22.42
N GLY A 509 -24.17 -6.18 -21.48
CA GLY A 509 -23.97 -4.74 -21.54
C GLY A 509 -22.66 -4.24 -20.91
N SER A 510 -21.76 -5.14 -20.49
CA SER A 510 -20.49 -4.73 -19.87
C SER A 510 -19.61 -3.90 -20.77
N TYR A 511 -18.89 -2.93 -20.17
CA TYR A 511 -18.13 -1.90 -20.91
C TYR A 511 -16.77 -2.41 -21.38
N VAL A 512 -16.78 -3.52 -22.11
CA VAL A 512 -15.57 -4.28 -22.51
C VAL A 512 -14.76 -3.61 -23.62
N GLY A 513 -15.38 -2.69 -24.36
CA GLY A 513 -14.77 -1.78 -25.35
C GLY A 513 -14.95 -0.31 -24.92
N GLY A 514 -15.17 -0.07 -23.63
CA GLY A 514 -15.39 1.27 -23.08
C GLY A 514 -14.22 2.20 -23.36
N ARG A 515 -14.49 3.37 -23.93
CA ARG A 515 -13.47 4.38 -24.26
C ARG A 515 -14.06 5.78 -24.36
N TYR A 516 -13.19 6.75 -24.32
CA TYR A 516 -13.56 8.12 -24.66
C TYR A 516 -13.65 8.33 -26.16
N LEU A 517 -14.69 9.05 -26.58
CA LEU A 517 -14.80 9.62 -27.91
C LEU A 517 -14.65 11.15 -27.78
N SER A 518 -13.81 11.74 -28.64
CA SER A 518 -13.51 13.17 -28.60
C SER A 518 -14.76 14.04 -28.87
N ILE A 519 -14.81 15.17 -28.18
CA ILE A 519 -15.82 16.21 -28.41
C ILE A 519 -15.77 16.77 -29.85
N GLU A 520 -14.65 16.59 -30.56
CA GLU A 520 -14.50 17.00 -31.96
C GLU A 520 -15.47 16.29 -32.89
N ASN A 521 -15.95 15.11 -32.52
CA ASN A 521 -16.94 14.36 -33.31
C ASN A 521 -18.36 14.94 -33.23
N ALA A 522 -18.63 15.90 -32.34
CA ALA A 522 -19.93 16.54 -32.24
C ALA A 522 -20.12 17.58 -33.33
N GLU A 523 -21.30 17.52 -34.00
CA GLU A 523 -21.79 18.55 -34.87
C GLU A 523 -22.50 19.60 -34.03
N VAL A 524 -21.90 20.78 -33.95
CA VAL A 524 -22.31 21.86 -33.05
C VAL A 524 -23.42 22.67 -33.68
N GLY A 525 -24.55 22.78 -32.99
CA GLY A 525 -25.65 23.67 -33.34
C GLY A 525 -25.51 25.05 -32.69
N ALA A 526 -26.60 25.83 -32.74
CA ALA A 526 -26.60 27.15 -32.12
C ALA A 526 -26.29 27.11 -30.63
N ASN A 527 -25.54 28.09 -30.15
CA ASN A 527 -25.22 28.34 -28.73
C ASN A 527 -24.41 27.24 -28.00
N PHE A 528 -23.86 26.26 -28.73
CA PHE A 528 -22.76 25.43 -28.24
C PHE A 528 -21.46 25.87 -28.91
N SER A 529 -20.33 25.72 -28.19
CA SER A 529 -19.00 25.98 -28.74
C SER A 529 -18.00 24.95 -28.23
N LYS A 530 -16.97 24.66 -29.02
CA LYS A 530 -15.81 23.86 -28.61
C LYS A 530 -14.77 24.82 -28.05
N MET A 531 -14.31 24.52 -26.84
CA MET A 531 -13.24 25.26 -26.16
C MET A 531 -12.03 24.34 -26.02
N ASP A 532 -10.85 24.79 -26.45
CA ASP A 532 -9.62 23.98 -26.41
C ASP A 532 -9.11 23.74 -25.01
N ALA A 533 -9.35 24.68 -24.11
CA ALA A 533 -8.83 24.62 -22.72
C ALA A 533 -9.85 25.23 -21.74
N TRP A 534 -10.88 24.46 -21.43
CA TRP A 534 -11.93 24.91 -20.52
C TRP A 534 -11.42 25.06 -19.08
N LYS A 535 -11.85 26.11 -18.42
CA LYS A 535 -11.75 26.32 -16.97
C LYS A 535 -12.98 27.05 -16.46
N PRO A 536 -13.42 26.85 -15.20
CA PRO A 536 -14.53 27.63 -14.65
C PRO A 536 -14.15 29.12 -14.52
N ALA A 537 -15.16 29.96 -14.67
CA ALA A 537 -15.04 31.41 -14.46
C ALA A 537 -15.30 31.82 -13.00
N ASP A 538 -15.90 30.95 -12.21
CA ASP A 538 -16.19 31.15 -10.79
C ASP A 538 -15.05 30.69 -9.88
N LYS A 539 -15.28 30.75 -8.55
CA LYS A 539 -14.31 30.32 -7.52
C LYS A 539 -14.58 28.92 -6.96
N ALA A 540 -15.52 28.17 -7.57
CA ALA A 540 -15.81 26.82 -7.15
C ALA A 540 -14.59 25.90 -7.31
N GLY A 541 -14.49 24.90 -6.46
CA GLY A 541 -13.44 23.90 -6.56
C GLY A 541 -13.43 23.15 -7.89
N THR A 542 -12.32 22.55 -8.26
CA THR A 542 -12.18 21.78 -9.49
C THR A 542 -11.40 20.49 -9.27
N ARG A 543 -11.45 19.59 -10.25
CA ARG A 543 -10.52 18.47 -10.37
C ARG A 543 -9.48 18.82 -11.43
N LYS A 544 -8.20 18.84 -11.05
CA LYS A 544 -7.08 19.32 -11.92
C LYS A 544 -6.99 18.60 -13.27
N GLN A 545 -7.41 17.33 -13.33
CA GLN A 545 -7.39 16.51 -14.53
C GLN A 545 -8.49 16.90 -15.54
N TYR A 546 -9.47 17.68 -15.09
CA TYR A 546 -10.67 18.04 -15.88
C TYR A 546 -10.79 19.55 -16.12
N VAL A 547 -9.70 20.29 -15.94
CA VAL A 547 -9.56 21.69 -16.32
C VAL A 547 -8.39 21.87 -17.28
N HIS A 548 -8.44 22.92 -18.11
CA HIS A 548 -7.48 23.17 -19.18
C HIS A 548 -7.44 22.04 -20.24
N ILE A 549 -8.54 21.34 -20.41
CA ILE A 549 -8.75 20.33 -21.45
C ILE A 549 -9.87 20.77 -22.39
N PRO A 550 -9.95 20.18 -23.61
CA PRO A 550 -11.04 20.47 -24.52
C PRO A 550 -12.41 20.16 -23.90
N ALA A 551 -13.39 21.06 -24.14
CA ALA A 551 -14.76 20.90 -23.68
C ALA A 551 -15.75 21.41 -24.69
N LEU A 552 -16.88 20.71 -24.83
CA LEU A 552 -18.03 21.18 -25.58
C LEU A 552 -18.98 21.90 -24.61
N VAL A 553 -19.15 23.21 -24.79
CA VAL A 553 -19.79 24.11 -23.82
C VAL A 553 -21.02 24.76 -24.39
N GLY A 554 -22.15 24.62 -23.70
CA GLY A 554 -23.37 25.37 -23.90
C GLY A 554 -23.88 25.90 -22.56
N GLU A 555 -24.31 27.17 -22.51
CA GLU A 555 -24.73 27.81 -21.24
C GLU A 555 -26.13 28.43 -21.33
N LYS A 556 -26.75 28.37 -22.50
CA LYS A 556 -28.06 28.98 -22.76
C LYS A 556 -29.11 27.92 -23.11
N PRO A 557 -30.37 28.11 -22.70
CA PRO A 557 -31.47 27.30 -23.20
C PRO A 557 -31.49 27.23 -24.72
N ASP A 558 -31.99 26.12 -25.25
CA ASP A 558 -32.06 25.76 -26.66
C ASP A 558 -30.70 25.56 -27.36
N ALA A 559 -29.59 25.72 -26.69
CA ALA A 559 -28.31 25.25 -27.20
C ALA A 559 -28.40 23.76 -27.52
N ALA A 560 -27.93 23.35 -28.69
CA ALA A 560 -28.06 21.97 -29.17
C ALA A 560 -26.84 21.51 -29.94
N PHE A 561 -26.62 20.21 -29.92
CA PHE A 561 -25.65 19.52 -30.78
C PHE A 561 -26.16 18.12 -31.14
N GLN A 562 -25.55 17.53 -32.16
CA GLN A 562 -25.71 16.11 -32.45
C GLN A 562 -24.36 15.40 -32.56
N LEU A 563 -24.38 14.08 -32.31
CA LEU A 563 -23.22 13.22 -32.36
C LEU A 563 -23.57 11.91 -33.05
N ALA A 564 -22.86 11.58 -34.10
CA ALA A 564 -22.86 10.24 -34.67
C ALA A 564 -21.83 9.37 -33.92
N PHE A 565 -22.24 8.18 -33.48
CA PHE A 565 -21.37 7.23 -32.79
C PHE A 565 -21.64 5.80 -33.25
N THR A 566 -20.68 4.91 -33.00
CA THR A 566 -20.85 3.46 -33.22
C THR A 566 -20.65 2.76 -31.88
N GLY A 567 -21.46 1.75 -31.58
CA GLY A 567 -21.37 0.96 -30.36
C GLY A 567 -22.74 0.70 -29.73
N ASN A 568 -22.71 -0.10 -28.66
CA ASN A 568 -23.92 -0.51 -27.93
C ASN A 568 -24.23 0.39 -26.71
N THR A 569 -23.36 1.36 -26.39
CA THR A 569 -23.52 2.28 -25.25
C THR A 569 -23.07 3.69 -25.65
N ILE A 570 -23.80 4.69 -25.19
CA ILE A 570 -23.46 6.10 -25.28
C ILE A 570 -23.65 6.77 -23.91
N GLY A 571 -22.68 7.58 -23.50
CA GLY A 571 -22.76 8.43 -22.34
C GLY A 571 -21.98 9.72 -22.51
N ILE A 572 -21.96 10.52 -21.46
CA ILE A 572 -21.23 11.78 -21.37
C ILE A 572 -20.48 11.88 -20.05
N CYS A 573 -19.27 12.40 -20.10
CA CYS A 573 -18.55 12.91 -18.94
C CYS A 573 -18.69 14.44 -18.96
N VAL A 574 -19.37 15.00 -17.96
CA VAL A 574 -19.62 16.44 -17.86
C VAL A 574 -18.84 17.05 -16.71
N ALA A 575 -18.42 18.33 -16.83
CA ALA A 575 -18.02 19.14 -15.70
C ALA A 575 -19.30 19.69 -15.02
N SER A 576 -19.84 18.92 -14.07
CA SER A 576 -21.01 19.36 -13.29
C SER A 576 -20.57 20.41 -12.25
N GLY A 577 -21.19 21.57 -12.24
CA GLY A 577 -20.84 22.70 -11.37
C GLY A 577 -22.04 23.45 -10.84
N PRO A 578 -21.83 24.59 -10.13
CA PRO A 578 -22.89 25.38 -9.49
C PRO A 578 -23.99 25.84 -10.45
N ASP A 579 -23.68 25.93 -11.72
CA ASP A 579 -24.58 26.40 -12.78
C ASP A 579 -25.00 25.28 -13.78
N ALA A 580 -24.81 24.01 -13.38
CA ALA A 580 -25.16 22.87 -14.23
C ALA A 580 -26.67 22.83 -14.52
N GLY A 581 -27.03 22.68 -15.82
CA GLY A 581 -28.40 22.72 -16.32
C GLY A 581 -29.05 21.34 -16.39
N ILE A 582 -30.27 21.36 -16.95
CA ILE A 582 -30.99 20.15 -17.36
C ILE A 582 -30.93 20.07 -18.88
N ILE A 583 -30.60 18.89 -19.39
CA ILE A 583 -30.62 18.60 -20.83
C ILE A 583 -31.80 17.71 -21.19
N SER A 584 -32.22 17.80 -22.43
CA SER A 584 -33.02 16.75 -23.06
C SER A 584 -32.21 16.08 -24.16
N TYR A 585 -32.31 14.76 -24.26
CA TYR A 585 -31.59 13.99 -25.26
C TYR A 585 -32.45 12.93 -25.93
N SER A 586 -32.08 12.58 -27.16
CA SER A 586 -32.74 11.54 -27.96
C SER A 586 -31.69 10.74 -28.71
N ILE A 587 -31.84 9.42 -28.76
CA ILE A 587 -31.03 8.50 -29.56
C ILE A 587 -31.89 7.95 -30.69
N ASP A 588 -31.41 8.07 -31.94
CA ASP A 588 -32.07 7.60 -33.16
C ASP A 588 -33.51 8.12 -33.35
N GLY A 589 -33.79 9.34 -32.91
CA GLY A 589 -35.11 9.95 -33.04
C GLY A 589 -36.18 9.40 -32.09
N LYS A 590 -35.79 8.58 -31.09
CA LYS A 590 -36.71 8.18 -30.01
C LYS A 590 -37.18 9.40 -29.22
N PRO A 591 -38.26 9.28 -28.43
CA PRO A 591 -38.73 10.38 -27.57
C PRO A 591 -37.61 10.95 -26.71
N PHE A 592 -37.59 12.28 -26.58
CA PHE A 592 -36.61 12.97 -25.76
C PHE A 592 -36.78 12.62 -24.28
N GLN A 593 -35.67 12.35 -23.62
CA GLN A 593 -35.58 12.12 -22.18
C GLN A 593 -34.92 13.34 -21.53
N LYS A 594 -35.28 13.65 -20.29
CA LYS A 594 -34.65 14.72 -19.49
C LYS A 594 -33.58 14.14 -18.58
N LEU A 595 -32.51 14.92 -18.36
CA LEU A 595 -31.43 14.57 -17.46
C LEU A 595 -30.91 15.82 -16.75
N ASP A 596 -30.94 15.82 -15.43
CA ASP A 596 -30.36 16.87 -14.60
C ASP A 596 -28.86 16.61 -14.47
N LEU A 597 -28.05 17.61 -14.85
CA LEU A 597 -26.59 17.54 -14.74
C LEU A 597 -26.07 18.03 -13.37
N PHE A 598 -26.96 18.63 -12.54
CA PHE A 598 -26.62 19.11 -11.22
C PHE A 598 -26.61 17.96 -10.23
N THR A 599 -25.55 17.85 -9.44
CA THR A 599 -25.36 16.81 -8.42
C THR A 599 -25.41 17.41 -7.01
N LYS A 600 -25.54 16.58 -6.00
CA LYS A 600 -25.42 17.01 -4.60
C LYS A 600 -24.07 17.68 -4.24
N TRP A 601 -23.06 17.52 -5.08
CA TRP A 601 -21.73 18.08 -4.91
C TRP A 601 -21.49 19.36 -5.69
N SER A 602 -22.38 19.70 -6.62
CA SER A 602 -22.16 20.76 -7.61
C SER A 602 -22.20 22.17 -7.02
N GLU A 603 -22.79 22.37 -5.85
CA GLU A 603 -22.93 23.70 -5.23
C GLU A 603 -21.61 24.48 -5.10
N ASN A 604 -20.50 23.77 -4.84
CA ASN A 604 -19.18 24.37 -4.59
C ASN A 604 -18.04 23.73 -5.40
N LEU A 605 -18.37 22.87 -6.36
CA LEU A 605 -17.37 22.06 -7.04
C LEU A 605 -17.77 21.78 -8.49
N HIS A 606 -16.90 22.09 -9.44
CA HIS A 606 -16.96 21.52 -10.79
C HIS A 606 -16.27 20.16 -10.76
N LEU A 607 -17.06 19.09 -10.85
CA LEU A 607 -16.56 17.72 -10.79
C LEU A 607 -16.90 16.94 -12.05
N PRO A 608 -16.05 15.98 -12.45
CA PRO A 608 -16.39 15.07 -13.54
C PRO A 608 -17.56 14.20 -13.11
N TRP A 609 -18.62 14.19 -13.92
CA TRP A 609 -19.77 13.35 -13.66
C TRP A 609 -20.11 12.52 -14.89
N TYR A 610 -20.16 11.20 -14.70
CA TYR A 610 -20.32 10.23 -15.79
C TYR A 610 -21.75 9.75 -15.83
N LEU A 611 -22.39 9.91 -16.97
CA LEU A 611 -23.80 9.64 -17.18
C LEU A 611 -23.97 8.78 -18.42
N ILE A 612 -24.56 7.60 -18.26
CA ILE A 612 -24.97 6.75 -19.39
C ILE A 612 -26.31 7.21 -19.89
N LEU A 613 -26.37 7.57 -21.17
CA LEU A 613 -27.56 8.07 -21.84
C LEU A 613 -28.35 6.96 -22.56
N GLY A 614 -27.65 5.91 -22.95
CA GLY A 614 -28.25 4.74 -23.56
C GLY A 614 -27.26 3.57 -23.52
N ASP A 615 -27.78 2.42 -23.19
CA ASP A 615 -27.06 1.15 -23.17
C ASP A 615 -27.85 0.04 -23.88
N GLN A 616 -27.22 -1.13 -24.03
CA GLN A 616 -27.85 -2.27 -24.74
C GLN A 616 -28.43 -1.91 -26.11
N LEU A 617 -27.87 -0.92 -26.77
CA LEU A 617 -28.18 -0.60 -28.14
C LEU A 617 -27.61 -1.70 -29.05
N LYS A 618 -28.15 -1.81 -30.26
CA LYS A 618 -27.51 -2.67 -31.27
C LYS A 618 -26.14 -2.10 -31.61
N ASP A 619 -25.14 -2.94 -31.77
CA ASP A 619 -23.80 -2.48 -32.18
C ASP A 619 -23.80 -2.03 -33.65
N LYS A 620 -24.10 -0.77 -33.87
CA LYS A 620 -24.17 -0.11 -35.17
C LYS A 620 -23.99 1.40 -35.01
N LYS A 621 -24.10 2.13 -36.13
CA LYS A 621 -24.14 3.60 -36.09
C LYS A 621 -25.46 4.09 -35.49
N HIS A 622 -25.35 5.07 -34.62
CA HIS A 622 -26.42 5.77 -33.93
C HIS A 622 -26.24 7.28 -34.02
N VAL A 623 -27.28 8.03 -33.72
CA VAL A 623 -27.24 9.50 -33.61
C VAL A 623 -27.83 9.93 -32.28
N LEU A 624 -26.99 10.55 -31.45
CA LEU A 624 -27.39 11.25 -30.23
C LEU A 624 -27.71 12.71 -30.57
N ARG A 625 -28.85 13.22 -30.11
CA ARG A 625 -29.21 14.64 -30.14
C ARG A 625 -29.40 15.13 -28.72
N VAL A 626 -28.82 16.29 -28.40
CA VAL A 626 -28.89 16.91 -27.08
C VAL A 626 -29.30 18.36 -27.22
N ARG A 627 -30.16 18.83 -26.29
CA ARG A 627 -30.56 20.21 -26.16
C ARG A 627 -30.63 20.62 -24.68
N ILE A 628 -30.16 21.81 -24.35
CA ILE A 628 -30.30 22.41 -23.01
C ILE A 628 -31.74 22.93 -22.85
N LEU A 629 -32.35 22.64 -21.69
CA LEU A 629 -33.67 23.11 -21.35
C LEU A 629 -33.61 24.47 -20.63
N SER A 630 -34.71 25.23 -20.68
CA SER A 630 -34.89 26.43 -19.86
C SER A 630 -35.14 26.10 -18.38
N GLU A 631 -35.69 24.92 -18.13
CA GLU A 631 -35.86 24.35 -16.80
C GLU A 631 -34.47 24.05 -16.19
N LYS A 632 -34.30 24.30 -14.90
CA LYS A 632 -33.06 23.99 -14.17
C LYS A 632 -33.35 23.45 -12.78
N ASN A 633 -32.35 22.80 -12.17
CA ASN A 633 -32.42 22.41 -10.77
C ASN A 633 -32.64 23.64 -9.87
N GLN A 634 -33.45 23.51 -8.82
CA GLN A 634 -33.73 24.63 -7.90
C GLN A 634 -32.48 25.20 -7.22
N LYS A 635 -31.47 24.40 -7.03
CA LYS A 635 -30.21 24.79 -6.45
C LYS A 635 -29.17 25.28 -7.48
N SER A 636 -29.42 25.11 -8.75
CA SER A 636 -28.51 25.53 -9.82
C SER A 636 -28.64 27.02 -10.11
N MET A 637 -27.49 27.68 -10.31
CA MET A 637 -27.40 29.09 -10.68
C MET A 637 -27.55 29.33 -12.20
N GLY A 638 -27.55 28.27 -13.02
CA GLY A 638 -27.55 28.41 -14.48
C GLY A 638 -28.13 27.21 -15.25
N ASN A 639 -27.81 27.15 -16.53
CA ASN A 639 -28.22 26.08 -17.44
C ASN A 639 -27.03 25.46 -18.19
N ALA A 640 -25.86 25.49 -17.62
CA ALA A 640 -24.64 25.05 -18.29
C ALA A 640 -24.60 23.53 -18.54
N CYS A 641 -24.19 23.16 -19.73
CA CYS A 641 -23.81 21.79 -20.10
C CYS A 641 -22.37 21.83 -20.66
N ARG A 642 -21.43 21.19 -19.95
CA ARG A 642 -20.02 21.14 -20.30
C ARG A 642 -19.59 19.70 -20.44
N ILE A 643 -19.47 19.22 -21.68
CA ILE A 643 -19.07 17.84 -21.98
C ILE A 643 -17.57 17.81 -22.23
N LEU A 644 -16.88 17.00 -21.44
CA LEU A 644 -15.43 16.79 -21.50
C LEU A 644 -15.10 15.60 -22.41
N HIS A 645 -15.88 14.54 -22.33
CA HIS A 645 -15.75 13.34 -23.15
C HIS A 645 -17.10 12.74 -23.44
N PHE A 646 -17.26 12.15 -24.60
CA PHE A 646 -18.32 11.17 -24.85
C PHE A 646 -17.80 9.78 -24.43
N LEU A 647 -18.72 8.96 -23.93
CA LEU A 647 -18.45 7.61 -23.47
C LEU A 647 -19.08 6.64 -24.47
N VAL A 648 -18.29 5.82 -25.13
CA VAL A 648 -18.80 4.82 -26.08
C VAL A 648 -18.26 3.44 -25.74
N ASN A 649 -19.09 2.42 -25.94
CA ASN A 649 -18.72 1.02 -25.80
C ASN A 649 -19.06 0.31 -27.10
N ASP A 650 -18.06 -0.21 -27.79
CA ASP A 650 -18.19 -0.84 -29.11
C ASP A 650 -18.21 -2.37 -29.05
N GLY A 651 -18.70 -2.91 -27.96
CA GLY A 651 -18.98 -4.34 -27.82
C GLY A 651 -17.73 -5.24 -27.74
N GLY A 652 -16.52 -4.74 -28.01
CA GLY A 652 -15.19 -5.37 -27.84
C GLY A 652 -14.92 -6.61 -28.67
#